data_fe838fe78e7250a83db621bb88c19be6
#
_entry.id   fe838fe78e7250a83db621bb88c19be6
#
_cell.length_a   1.000
_cell.length_b   1.000
_cell.length_c   1.000
_cell.angle_alpha   90.00
_cell.angle_beta   90.00
_cell.angle_gamma   90.00
#
_symmetry.space_group_name_H-M   'P 1'
#
loop_
_entity.id
_entity.type
_entity.pdbx_description
1 polymer ?
#
loop_
_entity_poly.entity_id
_entity_poly.type
_entity_poly.pdbx_seq_one_letter_code
_entity_poly.pdbx_strand_id
1 'polypeptide(L)'
;MARVNHKRVKQLLNEKRSRITDRQFFTSRILAGHFEDMAMAQTRRYKYNRRIHVAISWSPKSGEVACTNNLSVLINAGHRLVTQNRGRENRYEIVCGLFAHELGHCLYTDFLAGQTYNNYLSREKWYPEPPVYKLPKDTVSERALWEYVRLEPRNNEMLRYVAHHISNVIEDAYIENRILAQFRGTLGNCLEALREQQYESIPTVTELIEKEDDGNCHIFESILQIMLSYVKFGEIKYGDAPLSDERIQVVFKLIHDLDAAIVNPSGKERLKVVNLILVRCWDYIEDFLEICKKRQEEAKASGSTESLAETIAQILQAMAGSSVSGEGSSTPIPEVGAVCVAAGAGKRAQTAAQAEKSESEGSSGSEEPEPQTDPESERSSAGISQTENPAEEGAIPGDMEGASGGKQAVSAEEDGRIPYQQTDRVSEGSGGATKHNDAYERERYDHAAEDIERLLDKMAEKAACEQLENERTRELNDVAQSISYGDVHAGVDICVNRISTVDEELVEQYNAISGPLLDISRQLQKSLLQQLKDKQRGGKQTGLMMGRRLDAHALCRNDGKVFYKNALPNEIPQMSVGLLLDESGSMCSCDRCTYARSSAIILYDFCKALHIPVTVYGHSTSGSSVELYSYAEFESIDNDDKYRLMDIAARGSNRDGAALRFVAEQLVKRPEEVKILILVSDGQPAAPGYYGSAAEEDLRGIKQEYRRKGVLFIAAAIGEDKQNIERIYGDSFMDITDLNQVPVKLTAAVKRHMRV
;
A
#
# COMPACT_ATOMS: atom_id res chain seq x y z
N MET A 1 -34.02 -9.16 -9.11
CA MET A 1 -32.62 -9.56 -8.88
C MET A 1 -32.07 -10.13 -10.16
N ALA A 2 -31.20 -9.40 -10.85
CA ALA A 2 -30.42 -10.01 -11.92
C ALA A 2 -29.52 -11.07 -11.25
N ARG A 3 -29.75 -12.33 -11.58
CA ARG A 3 -28.91 -13.42 -11.07
C ARG A 3 -27.51 -13.21 -11.64
N VAL A 4 -26.53 -12.94 -10.78
CA VAL A 4 -25.13 -12.95 -11.17
C VAL A 4 -24.87 -14.25 -11.94
N ASN A 5 -24.48 -14.13 -13.20
CA ASN A 5 -24.23 -15.30 -14.04
C ASN A 5 -22.87 -15.89 -13.65
N HIS A 6 -22.87 -16.78 -12.65
CA HIS A 6 -21.67 -17.44 -12.15
C HIS A 6 -20.81 -18.07 -13.25
N LYS A 7 -21.43 -18.54 -14.35
CA LYS A 7 -20.67 -19.08 -15.49
C LYS A 7 -19.87 -17.99 -16.20
N ARG A 8 -20.47 -16.80 -16.40
CA ARG A 8 -19.79 -15.64 -17.01
C ARG A 8 -18.64 -15.15 -16.13
N VAL A 9 -18.87 -15.03 -14.82
CA VAL A 9 -17.83 -14.62 -13.86
C VAL A 9 -16.67 -15.61 -13.87
N LYS A 10 -16.96 -16.91 -13.81
CA LYS A 10 -15.91 -17.95 -13.87
C LYS A 10 -15.15 -17.95 -15.20
N GLN A 11 -15.81 -17.73 -16.31
CA GLN A 11 -15.16 -17.59 -17.62
C GLN A 11 -14.26 -16.36 -17.65
N LEU A 12 -14.74 -15.22 -17.15
CA LEU A 12 -13.99 -13.99 -17.09
C LEU A 12 -12.74 -14.13 -16.19
N LEU A 13 -12.88 -14.76 -15.03
CA LEU A 13 -11.75 -15.05 -14.13
C LEU A 13 -10.69 -15.92 -14.82
N ASN A 14 -11.09 -17.01 -15.46
CA ASN A 14 -10.16 -17.88 -16.18
C ASN A 14 -9.46 -17.13 -17.33
N GLU A 15 -10.21 -16.31 -18.08
CA GLU A 15 -9.65 -15.49 -19.15
C GLU A 15 -8.65 -14.46 -18.63
N LYS A 16 -8.97 -13.74 -17.54
CA LYS A 16 -8.06 -12.79 -16.92
C LYS A 16 -6.81 -13.49 -16.40
N ARG A 17 -6.98 -14.61 -15.69
CA ARG A 17 -5.86 -15.41 -15.17
C ARG A 17 -4.89 -15.84 -16.27
N SER A 18 -5.39 -16.32 -17.41
CA SER A 18 -4.57 -16.78 -18.53
C SER A 18 -3.80 -15.65 -19.25
N ARG A 19 -4.25 -14.40 -19.12
CA ARG A 19 -3.63 -13.24 -19.75
C ARG A 19 -2.57 -12.56 -18.88
N ILE A 20 -2.45 -12.93 -17.60
CA ILE A 20 -1.45 -12.33 -16.71
C ILE A 20 -0.06 -12.78 -17.12
N THR A 21 0.76 -11.85 -17.59
CA THR A 21 2.17 -12.09 -17.93
C THR A 21 3.04 -12.13 -16.67
N ASP A 22 4.24 -12.73 -16.77
CA ASP A 22 5.19 -12.76 -15.64
C ASP A 22 5.56 -11.35 -15.17
N ARG A 23 5.79 -10.42 -16.10
CA ARG A 23 6.06 -9.03 -15.74
C ARG A 23 4.92 -8.43 -14.91
N GLN A 24 3.65 -8.62 -15.34
CA GLN A 24 2.49 -8.13 -14.59
C GLN A 24 2.35 -8.81 -13.23
N PHE A 25 2.64 -10.11 -13.16
CA PHE A 25 2.59 -10.86 -11.90
C PHE A 25 3.62 -10.34 -10.91
N PHE A 26 4.89 -10.29 -11.31
CA PHE A 26 5.97 -9.89 -10.41
C PHE A 26 5.93 -8.41 -10.01
N THR A 27 5.49 -7.51 -10.89
CA THR A 27 5.35 -6.07 -10.55
C THR A 27 4.01 -5.72 -9.92
N SER A 28 3.18 -6.72 -9.58
CA SER A 28 1.87 -6.47 -9.00
C SER A 28 1.97 -6.01 -7.54
N ARG A 29 1.13 -5.05 -7.15
CA ARG A 29 1.01 -4.65 -5.74
C ARG A 29 0.51 -5.79 -4.83
N ILE A 30 -0.20 -6.77 -5.41
CA ILE A 30 -0.70 -7.95 -4.69
C ILE A 30 0.46 -8.83 -4.24
N LEU A 31 1.46 -9.08 -5.10
CA LEU A 31 2.66 -9.81 -4.71
C LEU A 31 3.51 -9.02 -3.71
N ALA A 32 3.72 -7.73 -3.96
CA ALA A 32 4.43 -6.88 -3.01
C ALA A 32 3.75 -6.87 -1.63
N GLY A 33 2.41 -6.74 -1.58
CA GLY A 33 1.64 -6.82 -0.34
C GLY A 33 1.74 -8.17 0.34
N HIS A 34 1.81 -9.27 -0.41
CA HIS A 34 2.03 -10.60 0.16
C HIS A 34 3.38 -10.69 0.89
N PHE A 35 4.46 -10.13 0.31
CA PHE A 35 5.76 -10.08 0.97
C PHE A 35 5.78 -9.10 2.16
N GLU A 36 5.07 -7.98 2.08
CA GLU A 36 4.87 -7.08 3.23
C GLU A 36 4.16 -7.78 4.39
N ASP A 37 3.13 -8.57 4.12
CA ASP A 37 2.41 -9.37 5.12
C ASP A 37 3.33 -10.42 5.76
N MET A 38 4.19 -11.09 4.96
CA MET A 38 5.20 -12.01 5.46
C MET A 38 6.21 -11.28 6.36
N ALA A 39 6.72 -10.13 5.96
CA ALA A 39 7.63 -9.30 6.77
C ALA A 39 6.97 -8.87 8.08
N MET A 40 5.71 -8.42 8.05
CA MET A 40 4.97 -8.04 9.26
C MET A 40 4.77 -9.21 10.20
N ALA A 41 4.46 -10.40 9.70
CA ALA A 41 4.29 -11.60 10.50
C ALA A 41 5.58 -11.95 11.24
N GLN A 42 6.73 -11.85 10.56
CA GLN A 42 8.04 -12.17 11.15
C GLN A 42 8.51 -11.09 12.13
N THR A 43 8.36 -9.81 11.80
CA THR A 43 8.74 -8.72 12.69
C THR A 43 7.90 -8.68 13.97
N ARG A 44 6.60 -8.99 13.92
CA ARG A 44 5.76 -9.16 15.11
C ARG A 44 6.25 -10.29 16.01
N ARG A 45 6.64 -11.42 15.43
CA ARG A 45 7.19 -12.56 16.17
C ARG A 45 8.44 -12.18 16.97
N TYR A 46 9.27 -11.29 16.40
CA TYR A 46 10.49 -10.80 17.06
C TYR A 46 10.30 -9.49 17.81
N LYS A 47 9.06 -9.05 18.05
CA LYS A 47 8.72 -7.78 18.73
C LYS A 47 9.18 -6.53 17.98
N TYR A 48 9.46 -6.62 16.69
CA TYR A 48 9.68 -5.47 15.84
C TYR A 48 8.34 -5.01 15.27
N ASN A 49 7.83 -3.89 15.71
CA ASN A 49 6.58 -3.35 15.18
C ASN A 49 6.88 -2.37 14.02
N ARG A 50 7.59 -2.86 13.00
CA ARG A 50 7.94 -2.06 11.83
C ARG A 50 7.18 -2.53 10.60
N ARG A 51 6.60 -1.60 9.88
CA ARG A 51 6.09 -1.84 8.53
C ARG A 51 7.27 -1.73 7.55
N ILE A 52 7.58 -2.82 6.89
CA ILE A 52 8.58 -2.88 5.82
C ILE A 52 7.82 -2.76 4.51
N HIS A 53 8.20 -1.83 3.65
CA HIS A 53 7.63 -1.67 2.32
C HIS A 53 8.41 -2.50 1.31
N VAL A 54 7.69 -3.21 0.45
CA VAL A 54 8.29 -4.02 -0.61
C VAL A 54 7.93 -3.42 -1.97
N ALA A 55 8.94 -3.18 -2.80
CA ALA A 55 8.79 -2.77 -4.18
C ALA A 55 9.48 -3.76 -5.11
N ILE A 56 8.76 -4.22 -6.13
CA ILE A 56 9.31 -5.17 -7.10
C ILE A 56 9.32 -4.50 -8.47
N SER A 57 10.50 -4.38 -9.05
CA SER A 57 10.72 -3.83 -10.38
C SER A 57 10.95 -4.91 -11.42
N TRP A 58 10.91 -4.53 -12.69
CA TRP A 58 11.23 -5.40 -13.82
C TRP A 58 12.19 -4.67 -14.75
N SER A 59 13.47 -4.73 -14.44
CA SER A 59 14.53 -4.02 -15.16
C SER A 59 15.63 -4.98 -15.63
N PRO A 60 15.49 -5.61 -16.82
CA PRO A 60 16.43 -6.63 -17.29
C PRO A 60 17.85 -6.09 -17.56
N LYS A 61 17.98 -4.79 -17.76
CA LYS A 61 19.27 -4.12 -18.06
C LYS A 61 19.98 -3.61 -16.80
N SER A 62 19.31 -3.56 -15.67
CA SER A 62 19.92 -3.15 -14.41
C SER A 62 20.76 -4.28 -13.85
N GLY A 63 21.96 -3.98 -13.40
CA GLY A 63 22.80 -4.93 -12.68
C GLY A 63 22.39 -5.08 -11.20
N GLU A 64 21.43 -4.29 -10.70
CA GLU A 64 20.93 -4.42 -9.34
C GLU A 64 19.92 -5.56 -9.24
N VAL A 65 20.11 -6.43 -8.28
CA VAL A 65 19.26 -7.62 -8.04
C VAL A 65 18.24 -7.33 -6.95
N ALA A 66 18.72 -6.96 -5.77
CA ALA A 66 17.91 -6.59 -4.62
C ALA A 66 18.69 -5.65 -3.69
N CYS A 67 18.00 -4.88 -2.87
CA CYS A 67 18.62 -4.07 -1.83
C CYS A 67 17.60 -3.66 -0.76
N THR A 68 18.10 -3.31 0.42
CA THR A 68 17.26 -2.76 1.52
C THR A 68 17.93 -1.60 2.22
N ASN A 69 17.10 -0.73 2.81
CA ASN A 69 17.52 0.35 3.70
C ASN A 69 16.94 0.18 5.12
N ASN A 70 16.60 -1.04 5.50
CA ASN A 70 15.96 -1.38 6.77
C ASN A 70 14.48 -0.93 6.92
N LEU A 71 13.93 -0.17 5.98
CA LEU A 71 12.54 0.28 5.94
C LEU A 71 11.82 -0.19 4.68
N SER A 72 12.55 -0.34 3.61
CA SER A 72 12.04 -0.79 2.32
C SER A 72 12.96 -1.83 1.70
N VAL A 73 12.36 -2.79 1.04
CA VAL A 73 13.03 -3.83 0.26
C VAL A 73 12.71 -3.59 -1.20
N LEU A 74 13.74 -3.50 -2.04
CA LEU A 74 13.63 -3.37 -3.48
C LEU A 74 14.14 -4.66 -4.13
N ILE A 75 13.35 -5.24 -5.04
CA ILE A 75 13.73 -6.47 -5.76
C ILE A 75 13.53 -6.26 -7.24
N ASN A 76 14.52 -6.66 -8.05
CA ASN A 76 14.41 -6.63 -9.49
C ASN A 76 14.09 -8.02 -10.05
N ALA A 77 12.81 -8.32 -10.21
CA ALA A 77 12.36 -9.59 -10.77
C ALA A 77 12.68 -9.75 -12.28
N GLY A 78 13.08 -8.67 -12.95
CA GLY A 78 13.53 -8.71 -14.35
C GLY A 78 15.01 -9.07 -14.51
N HIS A 79 15.77 -9.18 -13.43
CA HIS A 79 17.18 -9.50 -13.47
C HIS A 79 17.42 -10.92 -14.02
N ARG A 80 18.60 -11.14 -14.65
CA ARG A 80 18.97 -12.42 -15.26
C ARG A 80 18.90 -13.59 -14.26
N LEU A 81 19.32 -13.37 -13.02
CA LEU A 81 19.27 -14.36 -11.93
C LEU A 81 17.87 -14.98 -11.77
N VAL A 82 16.82 -14.17 -11.94
CA VAL A 82 15.43 -14.60 -11.87
C VAL A 82 14.95 -15.16 -13.20
N THR A 83 15.19 -14.41 -14.30
CA THR A 83 14.59 -14.70 -15.60
C THR A 83 15.18 -15.92 -16.31
N GLN A 84 16.40 -16.34 -15.95
CA GLN A 84 17.00 -17.57 -16.48
C GLN A 84 16.27 -18.84 -16.03
N ASN A 85 15.53 -18.77 -14.94
CA ASN A 85 14.76 -19.89 -14.43
C ASN A 85 13.53 -20.16 -15.30
N ARG A 86 13.26 -21.43 -15.57
CA ARG A 86 12.10 -21.84 -16.36
C ARG A 86 10.85 -21.98 -15.48
N GLY A 87 9.76 -21.40 -15.95
CA GLY A 87 8.50 -21.42 -15.21
C GLY A 87 8.35 -20.28 -14.23
N ARG A 88 7.08 -19.97 -13.90
CA ARG A 88 6.76 -18.87 -12.96
C ARG A 88 7.08 -19.26 -11.53
N GLU A 89 6.91 -20.53 -11.22
CA GLU A 89 7.14 -21.13 -9.91
C GLU A 89 8.61 -20.97 -9.49
N ASN A 90 9.54 -21.42 -10.34
CA ASN A 90 10.98 -21.31 -10.06
C ASN A 90 11.43 -19.84 -9.95
N ARG A 91 10.87 -18.96 -10.79
CA ARG A 91 11.13 -17.51 -10.69
C ARG A 91 10.60 -16.92 -9.39
N TYR A 92 9.42 -17.37 -8.96
CA TYR A 92 8.85 -16.94 -7.69
C TYR A 92 9.70 -17.38 -6.50
N GLU A 93 10.20 -18.61 -6.51
CA GLU A 93 11.11 -19.10 -5.47
C GLU A 93 12.37 -18.24 -5.35
N ILE A 94 12.99 -17.88 -6.49
CA ILE A 94 14.17 -17.00 -6.48
C ILE A 94 13.82 -15.59 -5.99
N VAL A 95 12.70 -15.01 -6.43
CA VAL A 95 12.26 -13.69 -5.94
C VAL A 95 11.95 -13.72 -4.46
N CYS A 96 11.32 -14.78 -3.97
CA CYS A 96 11.06 -15.00 -2.54
C CYS A 96 12.37 -15.23 -1.76
N GLY A 97 13.35 -15.92 -2.35
CA GLY A 97 14.69 -16.08 -1.77
C GLY A 97 15.44 -14.76 -1.64
N LEU A 98 15.37 -13.91 -2.67
CA LEU A 98 15.89 -12.53 -2.61
C LEU A 98 15.19 -11.71 -1.52
N PHE A 99 13.87 -11.81 -1.44
CA PHE A 99 13.12 -11.18 -0.35
C PHE A 99 13.54 -11.68 1.02
N ALA A 100 13.73 -13.00 1.19
CA ALA A 100 14.18 -13.58 2.45
C ALA A 100 15.58 -13.07 2.85
N HIS A 101 16.49 -12.93 1.89
CA HIS A 101 17.83 -12.35 2.09
C HIS A 101 17.72 -10.90 2.60
N GLU A 102 17.01 -10.04 1.88
CA GLU A 102 16.84 -8.63 2.27
C GLU A 102 16.11 -8.46 3.61
N LEU A 103 15.12 -9.32 3.88
CA LEU A 103 14.47 -9.38 5.18
C LEU A 103 15.46 -9.78 6.29
N GLY A 104 16.42 -10.64 5.98
CA GLY A 104 17.52 -11.00 6.89
C GLY A 104 18.33 -9.79 7.32
N HIS A 105 18.68 -8.89 6.40
CA HIS A 105 19.31 -7.62 6.74
C HIS A 105 18.43 -6.75 7.64
N CYS A 106 17.13 -6.64 7.35
CA CYS A 106 16.20 -5.90 8.20
C CYS A 106 16.11 -6.46 9.63
N LEU A 107 16.29 -7.77 9.82
CA LEU A 107 16.14 -8.43 11.11
C LEU A 107 17.44 -8.50 11.92
N TYR A 108 18.60 -8.64 11.26
CA TYR A 108 19.84 -9.04 11.92
C TYR A 108 21.03 -8.12 11.69
N THR A 109 21.01 -7.26 10.66
CA THR A 109 22.14 -6.36 10.40
C THR A 109 22.13 -5.16 11.33
N ASP A 110 23.30 -4.87 11.91
CA ASP A 110 23.55 -3.66 12.70
C ASP A 110 24.01 -2.51 11.79
N PHE A 111 23.04 -1.86 11.11
CA PHE A 111 23.32 -0.74 10.21
C PHE A 111 24.06 0.42 10.90
N LEU A 112 23.80 0.63 12.20
CA LEU A 112 24.48 1.69 12.94
C LEU A 112 25.96 1.38 13.17
N ALA A 113 26.28 0.11 13.46
CA ALA A 113 27.68 -0.31 13.60
C ALA A 113 28.44 -0.15 12.27
N GLY A 114 27.82 -0.53 11.14
CA GLY A 114 28.40 -0.36 9.81
C GLY A 114 28.67 1.11 9.46
N GLN A 115 27.69 1.99 9.73
CA GLN A 115 27.87 3.43 9.54
C GLN A 115 28.98 4.01 10.42
N THR A 116 29.01 3.60 11.70
CA THR A 116 30.05 4.03 12.64
C THR A 116 31.41 3.58 12.17
N TYR A 117 31.51 2.33 11.70
CA TYR A 117 32.73 1.78 11.12
C TYR A 117 33.27 2.62 9.97
N ASN A 118 32.43 2.94 9.00
CA ASN A 118 32.80 3.78 7.87
C ASN A 118 33.28 5.18 8.33
N ASN A 119 32.61 5.79 9.32
CA ASN A 119 33.01 7.07 9.89
C ASN A 119 34.34 7.01 10.67
N TYR A 120 34.68 5.89 11.28
CA TYR A 120 35.96 5.72 11.95
C TYR A 120 37.10 5.51 10.94
N LEU A 121 36.88 4.66 9.93
CA LEU A 121 37.87 4.45 8.85
C LEU A 121 38.15 5.77 8.09
N SER A 122 37.13 6.61 7.85
CA SER A 122 37.32 7.93 7.23
C SER A 122 38.22 8.86 8.04
N ARG A 123 38.35 8.59 9.35
CA ARG A 123 39.24 9.34 10.29
C ARG A 123 40.53 8.58 10.62
N GLU A 124 40.89 7.59 9.81
CA GLU A 124 42.08 6.75 9.99
C GLU A 124 42.10 6.02 11.37
N LYS A 125 40.95 5.54 11.79
CA LYS A 125 40.77 4.82 13.06
C LYS A 125 40.04 3.52 12.89
N TRP A 126 40.50 2.52 13.63
CA TRP A 126 39.80 1.24 13.72
C TRP A 126 38.51 1.36 14.55
N TYR A 127 37.52 0.58 14.21
CA TYR A 127 36.30 0.39 14.96
C TYR A 127 35.89 -1.11 14.92
N PRO A 128 35.43 -1.69 16.02
CA PRO A 128 35.32 -1.12 17.38
C PRO A 128 36.69 -1.01 18.08
N GLU A 129 37.64 -1.83 17.70
CA GLU A 129 38.97 -1.91 18.27
C GLU A 129 40.00 -2.26 17.18
N PRO A 130 41.28 -1.94 17.37
CA PRO A 130 42.34 -2.40 16.49
C PRO A 130 42.38 -3.93 16.44
N PRO A 131 42.73 -4.55 15.29
CA PRO A 131 42.84 -5.99 15.16
C PRO A 131 43.92 -6.54 16.13
N VAL A 132 43.64 -7.69 16.67
CA VAL A 132 44.62 -8.42 17.56
C VAL A 132 45.64 -9.08 16.68
N TYR A 133 46.88 -8.64 16.76
CA TYR A 133 47.98 -9.19 15.97
C TYR A 133 48.41 -10.53 16.51
N LYS A 134 48.38 -11.53 15.66
CA LYS A 134 48.88 -12.90 15.97
C LYS A 134 50.25 -13.16 15.33
N LEU A 135 50.60 -12.36 14.30
CA LEU A 135 51.81 -12.55 13.54
C LEU A 135 52.64 -11.25 13.49
N PRO A 136 53.98 -11.29 13.54
CA PRO A 136 54.83 -10.10 13.42
C PRO A 136 54.59 -9.33 12.12
N LYS A 137 54.20 -10.02 11.05
CA LYS A 137 53.88 -9.42 9.74
C LYS A 137 52.65 -8.50 9.84
N ASP A 138 51.65 -8.82 10.67
CA ASP A 138 50.42 -8.04 10.82
C ASP A 138 50.70 -6.58 11.19
N THR A 139 51.67 -6.32 12.08
CA THR A 139 52.06 -4.98 12.49
C THR A 139 52.72 -4.17 11.37
N VAL A 140 53.46 -4.85 10.47
CA VAL A 140 54.10 -4.20 9.35
C VAL A 140 53.06 -3.85 8.29
N SER A 141 52.14 -4.76 8.00
CA SER A 141 51.03 -4.56 7.05
C SER A 141 50.09 -3.44 7.52
N GLU A 142 49.76 -3.35 8.82
CA GLU A 142 48.98 -2.23 9.33
C GLU A 142 49.66 -0.89 9.12
N ARG A 143 50.96 -0.81 9.38
CA ARG A 143 51.70 0.42 9.16
C ARG A 143 51.68 0.81 7.68
N ALA A 144 51.92 -0.13 6.79
CA ALA A 144 51.90 0.11 5.34
C ALA A 144 50.49 0.57 4.90
N LEU A 145 49.41 -0.06 5.42
CA LEU A 145 48.02 0.37 5.14
C LEU A 145 47.79 1.83 5.51
N TRP A 146 48.15 2.25 6.72
CA TRP A 146 47.93 3.65 7.14
C TRP A 146 48.86 4.62 6.44
N GLU A 147 50.10 4.22 6.09
CA GLU A 147 50.99 5.03 5.27
C GLU A 147 50.36 5.24 3.88
N TYR A 148 49.84 4.18 3.24
CA TYR A 148 49.18 4.27 1.91
C TYR A 148 47.95 5.19 1.97
N VAL A 149 47.10 5.06 2.99
CA VAL A 149 45.90 5.90 3.16
C VAL A 149 46.24 7.39 3.29
N ARG A 150 47.35 7.73 3.94
CA ARG A 150 47.80 9.10 4.15
C ARG A 150 48.43 9.74 2.94
N LEU A 151 48.86 8.96 1.95
CA LEU A 151 49.47 9.49 0.71
C LEU A 151 48.47 10.37 -0.06
N GLU A 152 47.25 9.96 -0.16
CA GLU A 152 46.18 10.66 -0.86
C GLU A 152 44.81 10.48 -0.20
N PRO A 153 43.96 11.51 -0.13
CA PRO A 153 42.59 11.37 0.42
C PRO A 153 41.76 10.31 -0.30
N ARG A 154 41.99 10.13 -1.60
CA ARG A 154 41.35 9.14 -2.46
C ARG A 154 41.63 7.70 -2.03
N ASN A 155 42.81 7.43 -1.47
CA ASN A 155 43.18 6.10 -1.00
C ASN A 155 42.31 5.67 0.19
N ASN A 156 41.91 6.61 1.04
CA ASN A 156 40.99 6.34 2.14
C ASN A 156 39.60 5.92 1.63
N GLU A 157 39.12 6.57 0.58
CA GLU A 157 37.84 6.21 -0.03
C GLU A 157 37.88 4.79 -0.62
N MET A 158 38.95 4.46 -1.35
CA MET A 158 39.17 3.13 -1.92
C MET A 158 39.23 2.05 -0.85
N LEU A 159 39.98 2.27 0.24
CA LEU A 159 40.05 1.33 1.37
C LEU A 159 38.65 1.09 1.98
N ARG A 160 37.84 2.14 2.14
CA ARG A 160 36.48 2.01 2.67
C ARG A 160 35.57 1.17 1.77
N TYR A 161 35.73 1.26 0.44
CA TYR A 161 34.99 0.40 -0.49
C TYR A 161 35.38 -1.07 -0.34
N VAL A 162 36.66 -1.37 -0.28
CA VAL A 162 37.14 -2.74 -0.07
C VAL A 162 36.67 -3.27 1.29
N ALA A 163 36.79 -2.46 2.35
CA ALA A 163 36.32 -2.82 3.69
C ALA A 163 34.81 -3.10 3.71
N HIS A 164 34.04 -2.27 3.04
CA HIS A 164 32.59 -2.45 2.91
C HIS A 164 32.25 -3.75 2.20
N HIS A 165 32.93 -4.03 1.08
CA HIS A 165 32.72 -5.28 0.32
C HIS A 165 33.01 -6.53 1.17
N ILE A 166 34.16 -6.55 1.88
CA ILE A 166 34.50 -7.65 2.79
C ILE A 166 33.45 -7.79 3.91
N SER A 167 33.00 -6.64 4.45
CA SER A 167 31.97 -6.61 5.50
C SER A 167 30.67 -7.24 5.00
N ASN A 168 30.25 -6.93 3.78
CA ASN A 168 29.02 -7.47 3.21
C ASN A 168 29.09 -8.97 2.99
N VAL A 169 30.22 -9.50 2.50
CA VAL A 169 30.42 -10.95 2.34
C VAL A 169 30.22 -11.70 3.66
N ILE A 170 30.73 -11.14 4.77
CA ILE A 170 30.57 -11.75 6.12
C ILE A 170 29.15 -11.58 6.63
N GLU A 171 28.57 -10.40 6.43
CA GLU A 171 27.21 -10.07 6.89
C GLU A 171 26.16 -10.93 6.18
N ASP A 172 26.26 -11.08 4.86
CA ASP A 172 25.39 -11.94 4.06
C ASP A 172 25.41 -13.39 4.55
N ALA A 173 26.61 -13.93 4.80
CA ALA A 173 26.74 -15.27 5.34
C ALA A 173 26.08 -15.39 6.72
N TYR A 174 26.24 -14.39 7.57
CA TYR A 174 25.63 -14.36 8.90
C TYR A 174 24.10 -14.31 8.82
N ILE A 175 23.53 -13.39 8.06
CA ILE A 175 22.08 -13.25 7.98
C ILE A 175 21.40 -14.46 7.35
N GLU A 176 21.98 -15.02 6.28
CA GLU A 176 21.45 -16.22 5.63
C GLU A 176 21.45 -17.42 6.60
N ASN A 177 22.55 -17.65 7.32
CA ASN A 177 22.61 -18.71 8.34
C ASN A 177 21.55 -18.50 9.43
N ARG A 178 21.26 -17.25 9.82
CA ARG A 178 20.21 -16.94 10.80
C ARG A 178 18.82 -17.20 10.25
N ILE A 179 18.55 -16.82 9.00
CA ILE A 179 17.28 -17.10 8.33
C ILE A 179 17.04 -18.60 8.24
N LEU A 180 18.00 -19.38 7.74
CA LEU A 180 17.88 -20.82 7.59
C LEU A 180 17.70 -21.55 8.93
N ALA A 181 18.35 -21.07 9.98
CA ALA A 181 18.22 -21.65 11.31
C ALA A 181 16.85 -21.38 11.96
N GLN A 182 16.25 -20.22 11.69
CA GLN A 182 15.05 -19.75 12.39
C GLN A 182 13.75 -19.88 11.57
N PHE A 183 13.82 -19.75 10.26
CA PHE A 183 12.65 -19.77 9.38
C PHE A 183 12.64 -21.04 8.52
N ARG A 184 12.18 -22.12 9.11
CA ARG A 184 11.92 -23.37 8.38
C ARG A 184 10.55 -23.27 7.72
N GLY A 185 10.50 -23.23 6.40
CA GLY A 185 9.29 -23.05 5.61
C GLY A 185 9.57 -22.21 4.37
N THR A 186 8.57 -21.52 3.83
CA THR A 186 8.68 -20.83 2.54
C THR A 186 9.91 -19.91 2.43
N LEU A 187 10.20 -19.09 3.45
CA LEU A 187 11.37 -18.22 3.41
C LEU A 187 12.69 -18.98 3.39
N GLY A 188 12.84 -19.98 4.25
CA GLY A 188 14.06 -20.79 4.28
C GLY A 188 14.25 -21.60 3.00
N ASN A 189 13.20 -22.28 2.54
CA ASN A 189 13.25 -23.08 1.32
C ASN A 189 13.57 -22.24 0.08
N CYS A 190 12.96 -21.07 -0.05
CA CYS A 190 13.25 -20.17 -1.16
C CYS A 190 14.66 -19.57 -1.08
N LEU A 191 15.15 -19.28 0.14
CA LEU A 191 16.53 -18.85 0.32
C LEU A 191 17.53 -19.98 -0.02
N GLU A 192 17.26 -21.23 0.33
CA GLU A 192 18.04 -22.37 -0.11
C GLU A 192 18.08 -22.49 -1.63
N ALA A 193 16.93 -22.34 -2.31
CA ALA A 193 16.88 -22.34 -3.78
C ALA A 193 17.78 -21.26 -4.39
N LEU A 194 17.74 -20.06 -3.84
CA LEU A 194 18.61 -18.97 -4.25
C LEU A 194 20.08 -19.33 -4.03
N ARG A 195 20.42 -19.87 -2.87
CA ARG A 195 21.79 -20.28 -2.51
C ARG A 195 22.33 -21.38 -3.44
N GLU A 196 21.50 -22.37 -3.77
CA GLU A 196 21.87 -23.44 -4.70
C GLU A 196 22.21 -22.88 -6.08
N GLN A 197 21.33 -22.06 -6.62
CA GLN A 197 21.58 -21.37 -7.89
C GLN A 197 22.83 -20.51 -7.81
N GLN A 198 23.01 -19.84 -6.69
CA GLN A 198 24.19 -19.10 -6.41
C GLN A 198 25.44 -20.00 -6.34
N TYR A 199 25.59 -21.09 -5.70
CA TYR A 199 26.75 -21.96 -5.64
C TYR A 199 27.11 -22.58 -6.99
N GLU A 200 26.18 -22.89 -7.90
CA GLU A 200 26.52 -23.39 -9.25
C GLU A 200 27.43 -22.45 -10.05
N SER A 201 27.30 -21.14 -9.89
CA SER A 201 28.10 -20.16 -10.63
C SER A 201 29.38 -19.72 -9.95
N ILE A 202 29.68 -20.16 -8.70
CA ILE A 202 30.99 -19.93 -8.09
C ILE A 202 32.07 -20.70 -8.88
N PRO A 203 33.11 -20.01 -9.36
CA PRO A 203 34.21 -20.65 -10.06
C PRO A 203 35.04 -21.53 -9.10
N THR A 204 35.64 -22.55 -9.64
CA THR A 204 36.66 -23.34 -8.94
C THR A 204 37.96 -22.53 -8.79
N VAL A 205 38.81 -22.90 -7.84
CA VAL A 205 40.12 -22.24 -7.67
C VAL A 205 40.96 -22.37 -8.95
N THR A 206 40.87 -23.50 -9.64
CA THR A 206 41.56 -23.69 -10.94
C THR A 206 41.09 -22.64 -11.98
N GLU A 207 39.78 -22.44 -12.11
CA GLU A 207 39.24 -21.45 -13.04
C GLU A 207 39.60 -20.00 -12.63
N LEU A 208 39.74 -19.73 -11.31
CA LEU A 208 40.22 -18.43 -10.85
C LEU A 208 41.67 -18.19 -11.23
N ILE A 209 42.55 -19.20 -11.10
CA ILE A 209 43.95 -19.14 -11.52
C ILE A 209 44.04 -18.91 -13.02
N GLU A 210 43.25 -19.63 -13.81
CA GLU A 210 43.21 -19.42 -15.28
C GLU A 210 42.81 -17.99 -15.66
N LYS A 211 41.80 -17.43 -14.97
CA LYS A 211 41.36 -16.02 -15.16
C LYS A 211 42.44 -15.02 -14.76
N GLU A 212 43.23 -15.31 -13.73
CA GLU A 212 44.36 -14.45 -13.35
C GLU A 212 45.47 -14.49 -14.41
N ASP A 213 45.81 -15.68 -14.90
CA ASP A 213 46.80 -15.86 -15.94
C ASP A 213 46.40 -15.13 -17.25
N ASP A 214 45.10 -15.08 -17.53
CA ASP A 214 44.53 -14.33 -18.67
C ASP A 214 44.44 -12.81 -18.39
N GLY A 215 44.77 -12.33 -17.20
CA GLY A 215 44.70 -10.92 -16.82
C GLY A 215 43.27 -10.39 -16.58
N ASN A 216 42.27 -11.27 -16.48
CA ASN A 216 40.87 -10.94 -16.29
C ASN A 216 40.45 -10.85 -14.82
N CYS A 217 41.29 -11.31 -13.88
CA CYS A 217 41.07 -11.32 -12.46
C CYS A 217 42.37 -10.98 -11.72
N HIS A 218 42.24 -10.45 -10.50
CA HIS A 218 43.39 -10.21 -9.63
C HIS A 218 43.40 -11.22 -8.46
N ILE A 219 44.60 -11.57 -7.96
CA ILE A 219 44.76 -12.55 -6.88
C ILE A 219 43.91 -12.18 -5.62
N PHE A 220 43.77 -10.91 -5.29
CA PHE A 220 42.91 -10.48 -4.19
C PHE A 220 41.43 -10.81 -4.44
N GLU A 221 40.98 -10.66 -5.65
CA GLU A 221 39.64 -11.05 -6.09
C GLU A 221 39.41 -12.54 -5.89
N SER A 222 40.35 -13.37 -6.33
CA SER A 222 40.26 -14.82 -6.12
C SER A 222 40.21 -15.19 -4.66
N ILE A 223 41.02 -14.54 -3.80
CA ILE A 223 40.97 -14.75 -2.34
C ILE A 223 39.58 -14.41 -1.79
N LEU A 224 38.97 -13.31 -2.22
CA LEU A 224 37.59 -12.92 -1.81
C LEU A 224 36.55 -13.94 -2.27
N GLN A 225 36.67 -14.47 -3.50
CA GLN A 225 35.76 -15.50 -4.02
C GLN A 225 35.86 -16.80 -3.22
N ILE A 226 37.07 -17.21 -2.87
CA ILE A 226 37.30 -18.40 -2.02
C ILE A 226 36.72 -18.16 -0.62
N MET A 227 36.94 -16.97 -0.05
CA MET A 227 36.32 -16.60 1.24
C MET A 227 34.79 -16.62 1.16
N LEU A 228 34.18 -16.02 0.13
CA LEU A 228 32.74 -16.01 -0.10
C LEU A 228 32.19 -17.45 -0.16
N SER A 229 32.83 -18.31 -0.96
CA SER A 229 32.46 -19.73 -1.05
C SER A 229 32.48 -20.41 0.32
N TYR A 230 33.52 -20.19 1.08
CA TYR A 230 33.66 -20.79 2.42
C TYR A 230 32.63 -20.25 3.42
N VAL A 231 32.54 -18.92 3.59
CA VAL A 231 31.68 -18.35 4.65
C VAL A 231 30.19 -18.54 4.34
N LYS A 232 29.81 -18.50 3.07
CA LYS A 232 28.42 -18.62 2.64
C LYS A 232 27.95 -20.08 2.56
N PHE A 233 28.79 -20.98 2.03
CA PHE A 233 28.40 -22.37 1.74
C PHE A 233 29.13 -23.42 2.60
N GLY A 234 30.16 -23.03 3.36
CA GLY A 234 30.96 -23.94 4.16
C GLY A 234 31.93 -24.81 3.33
N GLU A 235 32.11 -24.52 2.05
CA GLU A 235 32.86 -25.33 1.11
C GLU A 235 33.70 -24.48 0.17
N ILE A 236 34.90 -24.99 -0.18
CA ILE A 236 35.78 -24.39 -1.20
C ILE A 236 35.83 -25.32 -2.41
N LYS A 237 35.52 -24.82 -3.57
CA LYS A 237 35.61 -25.56 -4.84
C LYS A 237 37.05 -25.55 -5.35
N TYR A 238 37.83 -26.56 -5.00
CA TYR A 238 39.26 -26.59 -5.33
C TYR A 238 39.51 -26.77 -6.83
N GLY A 239 38.71 -27.56 -7.55
CA GLY A 239 39.08 -28.05 -8.88
C GLY A 239 40.31 -28.95 -8.75
N ASP A 240 41.28 -28.73 -9.64
CA ASP A 240 42.60 -29.44 -9.62
C ASP A 240 43.68 -28.65 -8.85
N ALA A 241 43.33 -27.56 -8.20
CA ALA A 241 44.26 -26.69 -7.49
C ALA A 241 44.82 -27.42 -6.22
N PRO A 242 46.14 -27.33 -5.98
CA PRO A 242 46.76 -27.97 -4.81
C PRO A 242 46.41 -27.19 -3.51
N LEU A 243 46.24 -27.91 -2.41
CA LEU A 243 45.98 -27.25 -1.11
C LEU A 243 47.11 -26.32 -0.66
N SER A 244 48.29 -26.41 -1.24
CA SER A 244 49.42 -25.51 -0.99
C SER A 244 49.35 -24.21 -1.74
N ASP A 245 48.32 -24.01 -2.56
CA ASP A 245 48.12 -22.75 -3.31
C ASP A 245 48.02 -21.56 -2.35
N GLU A 246 48.65 -20.46 -2.76
CA GLU A 246 48.78 -19.25 -1.94
C GLU A 246 47.41 -18.68 -1.52
N ARG A 247 46.42 -18.63 -2.42
CA ARG A 247 45.07 -18.11 -2.19
C ARG A 247 44.33 -18.91 -1.13
N ILE A 248 44.42 -20.24 -1.24
CA ILE A 248 43.82 -21.18 -0.30
C ILE A 248 44.50 -21.05 1.06
N GLN A 249 45.81 -20.92 1.11
CA GLN A 249 46.57 -20.78 2.34
C GLN A 249 46.27 -19.47 3.07
N VAL A 250 45.98 -18.39 2.37
CA VAL A 250 45.52 -17.13 2.97
C VAL A 250 44.17 -17.32 3.67
N VAL A 251 43.22 -17.95 3.01
CA VAL A 251 41.87 -18.21 3.57
C VAL A 251 41.97 -19.18 4.74
N PHE A 252 42.81 -20.23 4.65
CA PHE A 252 42.99 -21.19 5.77
C PHE A 252 43.52 -20.55 7.05
N LYS A 253 44.35 -19.52 6.94
CA LYS A 253 44.81 -18.76 8.13
C LYS A 253 43.71 -17.89 8.76
N LEU A 254 42.62 -17.62 8.03
CA LEU A 254 41.48 -16.84 8.45
C LEU A 254 40.28 -17.66 8.90
N ILE A 255 40.23 -18.95 8.57
CA ILE A 255 39.05 -19.83 8.79
C ILE A 255 38.49 -19.71 10.21
N HIS A 256 39.32 -19.79 11.23
CA HIS A 256 38.89 -19.74 12.64
C HIS A 256 38.20 -18.40 12.98
N ASP A 257 38.74 -17.28 12.44
CA ASP A 257 38.20 -15.96 12.68
C ASP A 257 36.90 -15.76 11.84
N LEU A 258 36.83 -16.31 10.63
CA LEU A 258 35.64 -16.33 9.79
C LEU A 258 34.49 -17.14 10.42
N ASP A 259 34.77 -18.35 10.92
CA ASP A 259 33.77 -19.18 11.63
C ASP A 259 33.22 -18.48 12.86
N ALA A 260 34.08 -17.80 13.62
CA ALA A 260 33.65 -17.01 14.75
C ALA A 260 32.74 -15.81 14.30
N ALA A 261 33.06 -15.18 13.18
CA ALA A 261 32.30 -14.03 12.65
C ALA A 261 30.88 -14.42 12.21
N ILE A 262 30.72 -15.51 11.45
CA ILE A 262 29.41 -15.92 10.89
C ILE A 262 28.43 -16.46 11.93
N VAL A 263 28.89 -16.79 13.15
CA VAL A 263 28.05 -17.24 14.25
C VAL A 263 27.73 -16.13 15.25
N ASN A 264 28.59 -15.13 15.36
CA ASN A 264 28.48 -14.10 16.38
C ASN A 264 27.34 -13.11 16.08
N PRO A 265 26.38 -12.91 17.01
CA PRO A 265 25.27 -11.98 16.82
C PRO A 265 25.67 -10.50 16.85
N SER A 266 26.90 -10.17 17.30
CA SER A 266 27.38 -8.80 17.39
C SER A 266 28.00 -8.32 16.07
N GLY A 267 27.40 -7.30 15.41
CA GLY A 267 27.98 -6.66 14.24
C GLY A 267 29.39 -6.09 14.50
N LYS A 268 29.65 -5.62 15.70
CA LYS A 268 30.98 -5.10 16.09
C LYS A 268 32.06 -6.18 16.05
N GLU A 269 31.73 -7.39 16.49
CA GLU A 269 32.71 -8.50 16.46
C GLU A 269 33.00 -8.95 15.03
N ARG A 270 31.99 -8.94 14.14
CA ARG A 270 32.20 -9.19 12.72
C ARG A 270 33.11 -8.15 12.07
N LEU A 271 32.94 -6.86 12.42
CA LEU A 271 33.81 -5.80 11.93
C LEU A 271 35.27 -5.90 12.41
N LYS A 272 35.54 -6.51 13.58
CA LYS A 272 36.91 -6.83 14.00
C LYS A 272 37.57 -7.82 13.04
N VAL A 273 36.80 -8.79 12.55
CA VAL A 273 37.30 -9.77 11.56
C VAL A 273 37.57 -9.08 10.22
N VAL A 274 36.71 -8.16 9.80
CA VAL A 274 36.99 -7.30 8.62
C VAL A 274 38.31 -6.56 8.76
N ASN A 275 38.55 -5.93 9.91
CA ASN A 275 39.84 -5.24 10.19
C ASN A 275 41.03 -6.20 10.08
N LEU A 276 40.88 -7.43 10.58
CA LEU A 276 41.93 -8.43 10.53
C LEU A 276 42.22 -8.88 9.08
N ILE A 277 41.17 -9.04 8.27
CA ILE A 277 41.30 -9.38 6.84
C ILE A 277 42.01 -8.27 6.09
N LEU A 278 41.63 -7.00 6.31
CA LEU A 278 42.32 -5.85 5.70
C LEU A 278 43.82 -5.83 5.98
N VAL A 279 44.21 -6.13 7.20
CA VAL A 279 45.64 -6.14 7.58
C VAL A 279 46.35 -7.36 6.99
N ARG A 280 45.76 -8.56 7.07
CA ARG A 280 46.42 -9.81 6.60
C ARG A 280 46.51 -9.92 5.09
N CYS A 281 45.54 -9.37 4.38
CA CYS A 281 45.51 -9.35 2.92
C CYS A 281 46.09 -8.07 2.34
N TRP A 282 46.72 -7.20 3.16
CA TRP A 282 47.12 -5.88 2.74
C TRP A 282 47.99 -5.86 1.49
N ASP A 283 49.00 -6.70 1.38
CA ASP A 283 49.89 -6.77 0.25
C ASP A 283 49.10 -6.99 -1.07
N TYR A 284 48.09 -7.86 -1.05
CA TYR A 284 47.22 -8.10 -2.22
C TYR A 284 46.23 -6.97 -2.47
N ILE A 285 45.74 -6.33 -1.39
CA ILE A 285 44.83 -5.19 -1.48
C ILE A 285 45.55 -3.98 -2.08
N GLU A 286 46.76 -3.70 -1.64
CA GLU A 286 47.56 -2.57 -2.15
C GLU A 286 47.79 -2.71 -3.67
N ASP A 287 48.24 -3.87 -4.14
CA ASP A 287 48.43 -4.14 -5.57
C ASP A 287 47.12 -4.00 -6.36
N PHE A 288 46.00 -4.52 -5.80
CA PHE A 288 44.69 -4.39 -6.41
C PHE A 288 44.27 -2.92 -6.55
N LEU A 289 44.44 -2.12 -5.51
CA LEU A 289 44.07 -0.70 -5.49
C LEU A 289 44.90 0.10 -6.51
N GLU A 290 46.19 -0.22 -6.68
CA GLU A 290 47.05 0.42 -7.70
C GLU A 290 46.62 0.08 -9.13
N ILE A 291 46.14 -1.16 -9.36
CA ILE A 291 45.57 -1.55 -10.66
C ILE A 291 44.26 -0.80 -10.90
N CYS A 292 43.39 -0.67 -9.92
CA CYS A 292 42.17 0.12 -10.03
C CYS A 292 42.43 1.59 -10.37
N LYS A 293 43.45 2.20 -9.77
CA LYS A 293 43.87 3.56 -10.13
C LYS A 293 44.32 3.69 -11.59
N LYS A 294 45.16 2.77 -12.02
CA LYS A 294 45.66 2.76 -13.43
C LYS A 294 44.52 2.61 -14.43
N ARG A 295 43.60 1.66 -14.19
CA ARG A 295 42.39 1.47 -15.03
C ARG A 295 41.52 2.73 -15.08
N GLN A 296 41.34 3.43 -13.97
CA GLN A 296 40.57 4.66 -13.96
C GLN A 296 41.27 5.80 -14.69
N GLU A 297 42.61 5.91 -14.59
CA GLU A 297 43.36 6.91 -15.34
C GLU A 297 43.26 6.66 -16.84
N GLU A 298 43.31 5.40 -17.26
CA GLU A 298 43.10 4.99 -18.65
C GLU A 298 41.66 5.30 -19.11
N ALA A 299 40.65 5.02 -18.30
CA ALA A 299 39.25 5.35 -18.57
C ALA A 299 39.02 6.86 -18.70
N LYS A 300 39.64 7.66 -17.81
CA LYS A 300 39.61 9.14 -17.92
C LYS A 300 40.31 9.65 -19.18
N ALA A 301 41.41 9.04 -19.54
CA ALA A 301 42.13 9.40 -20.79
C ALA A 301 41.31 9.09 -22.04
N SER A 302 40.43 8.09 -21.99
CA SER A 302 39.47 7.72 -23.05
C SER A 302 38.17 8.52 -23.02
N GLY A 303 38.01 9.48 -22.08
CA GLY A 303 36.83 10.35 -21.97
C GLY A 303 35.70 9.81 -21.13
N SER A 304 35.88 8.73 -20.36
CA SER A 304 34.92 8.25 -19.40
C SER A 304 34.83 9.16 -18.17
N THR A 305 33.63 9.40 -17.70
CA THR A 305 33.35 10.19 -16.48
C THR A 305 33.17 9.31 -15.24
N GLU A 306 33.49 8.02 -15.34
CA GLU A 306 33.31 7.06 -14.25
C GLU A 306 34.13 7.45 -13.01
N SER A 307 33.51 7.33 -11.84
CA SER A 307 34.17 7.55 -10.55
C SER A 307 35.08 6.33 -10.23
N LEU A 308 36.06 6.54 -9.36
CA LEU A 308 36.92 5.43 -8.89
C LEU A 308 36.11 4.34 -8.16
N ALA A 309 35.09 4.78 -7.43
CA ALA A 309 34.16 3.90 -6.75
C ALA A 309 33.41 3.00 -7.75
N GLU A 310 32.95 3.56 -8.84
CA GLU A 310 32.30 2.80 -9.94
C GLU A 310 33.29 1.83 -10.59
N THR A 311 34.54 2.22 -10.80
CA THR A 311 35.56 1.35 -11.33
C THR A 311 35.84 0.16 -10.41
N ILE A 312 36.02 0.40 -9.11
CA ILE A 312 36.22 -0.67 -8.11
C ILE A 312 34.97 -1.57 -8.05
N ALA A 313 33.77 -0.97 -7.99
CA ALA A 313 32.52 -1.72 -7.96
C ALA A 313 32.34 -2.57 -9.22
N GLN A 314 32.67 -2.06 -10.40
CA GLN A 314 32.61 -2.82 -11.65
C GLN A 314 33.60 -3.98 -11.66
N ILE A 315 34.82 -3.77 -11.19
CA ILE A 315 35.84 -4.83 -11.10
C ILE A 315 35.36 -5.90 -10.12
N LEU A 316 34.95 -5.52 -8.91
CA LEU A 316 34.43 -6.45 -7.90
C LEU A 316 33.11 -7.12 -8.32
N GLN A 317 32.33 -6.51 -9.23
CA GLN A 317 31.11 -7.10 -9.80
C GLN A 317 31.37 -8.03 -10.98
N ALA A 318 32.35 -7.71 -11.82
CA ALA A 318 32.78 -8.61 -12.91
C ALA A 318 33.20 -9.97 -12.33
N MET A 319 33.63 -10.00 -11.07
CA MET A 319 33.95 -11.20 -10.30
C MET A 319 32.75 -12.06 -9.92
N ALA A 320 31.65 -11.40 -9.60
CA ALA A 320 30.44 -12.10 -9.13
C ALA A 320 29.62 -12.74 -10.26
N GLY A 321 29.88 -12.44 -11.53
CA GLY A 321 29.10 -12.95 -12.65
C GLY A 321 29.85 -12.91 -13.96
N SER A 322 30.19 -14.06 -14.48
CA SER A 322 30.75 -14.25 -15.80
C SER A 322 29.86 -13.64 -16.89
N SER A 323 30.52 -12.83 -17.74
CA SER A 323 30.25 -12.61 -19.16
C SER A 323 28.79 -12.49 -19.61
N VAL A 324 28.26 -11.28 -19.61
CA VAL A 324 27.48 -10.82 -20.77
C VAL A 324 27.99 -9.45 -21.17
N SER A 325 28.71 -9.46 -22.30
CA SER A 325 28.97 -8.27 -23.07
C SER A 325 27.64 -7.66 -23.50
N GLY A 326 27.23 -6.61 -22.85
CA GLY A 326 26.13 -5.75 -23.24
C GLY A 326 26.55 -4.34 -22.89
N GLU A 327 26.77 -3.54 -23.93
CA GLU A 327 27.15 -2.14 -23.85
C GLU A 327 26.34 -1.41 -22.79
N GLY A 328 27.08 -0.74 -21.92
CA GLY A 328 26.61 -0.16 -20.69
C GLY A 328 25.63 0.97 -20.84
N SER A 329 24.86 1.09 -19.83
CA SER A 329 24.39 2.37 -19.32
C SER A 329 24.69 2.38 -17.83
N SER A 330 25.76 3.06 -17.45
CA SER A 330 26.13 3.35 -16.07
C SER A 330 25.05 4.23 -15.47
N THR A 331 24.22 3.65 -14.61
CA THR A 331 23.48 4.47 -13.63
C THR A 331 24.46 4.81 -12.51
N PRO A 332 24.59 6.07 -12.11
CA PRO A 332 25.52 6.46 -11.07
C PRO A 332 25.12 5.81 -9.74
N ILE A 333 26.10 5.18 -9.10
CA ILE A 333 25.98 4.79 -7.70
C ILE A 333 25.76 6.08 -6.91
N PRO A 334 24.70 6.22 -6.10
CA PRO A 334 24.54 7.42 -5.30
C PRO A 334 25.74 7.58 -4.39
N GLU A 335 26.36 8.77 -4.43
CA GLU A 335 27.43 9.16 -3.54
C GLU A 335 27.08 8.75 -2.10
N VAL A 336 28.09 8.27 -1.36
CA VAL A 336 28.00 7.99 0.06
C VAL A 336 27.62 9.29 0.80
N GLY A 337 26.34 9.53 0.96
CA GLY A 337 25.80 10.79 1.47
C GLY A 337 24.44 11.18 0.88
N ALA A 338 23.94 10.50 -0.14
CA ALA A 338 22.62 10.77 -0.68
C ALA A 338 21.54 10.28 0.29
N VAL A 339 21.02 11.23 1.01
CA VAL A 339 19.90 11.06 1.93
C VAL A 339 18.63 10.84 1.11
N CYS A 340 18.11 9.63 1.10
CA CYS A 340 16.74 9.40 0.65
C CYS A 340 15.78 10.02 1.65
N VAL A 341 15.27 11.19 1.33
CA VAL A 341 14.13 11.79 2.02
C VAL A 341 12.95 10.88 1.77
N ALA A 342 12.50 10.19 2.80
CA ALA A 342 11.19 9.55 2.78
C ALA A 342 10.17 10.68 2.67
N ALA A 343 9.67 10.91 1.46
CA ALA A 343 8.54 11.79 1.23
C ALA A 343 7.28 11.08 1.75
N GLY A 344 7.02 11.28 3.03
CA GLY A 344 5.68 11.14 3.58
C GLY A 344 4.88 12.36 3.14
N ALA A 345 4.36 12.36 1.94
CA ALA A 345 3.26 13.20 1.48
C ALA A 345 2.87 12.69 0.09
N GLY A 346 1.63 12.24 -0.02
CA GLY A 346 1.08 11.74 -1.27
C GLY A 346 1.25 12.74 -2.41
N LYS A 347 1.96 12.32 -3.42
CA LYS A 347 1.82 12.89 -4.76
C LYS A 347 1.57 11.74 -5.72
N ARG A 348 0.40 11.83 -6.36
CA ARG A 348 -0.07 11.02 -7.47
C ARG A 348 1.05 10.71 -8.46
N ALA A 349 1.25 9.44 -8.73
CA ALA A 349 1.96 9.02 -9.91
C ALA A 349 1.11 9.39 -11.14
N GLN A 350 1.48 10.46 -11.81
CA GLN A 350 1.00 10.73 -13.16
C GLN A 350 1.81 9.87 -14.12
N THR A 351 1.13 8.94 -14.76
CA THR A 351 1.56 8.24 -15.96
C THR A 351 1.96 9.25 -17.04
N ALA A 352 3.25 9.27 -17.37
CA ALA A 352 3.72 9.98 -18.55
C ALA A 352 3.42 9.13 -19.79
N ALA A 353 2.40 9.55 -20.54
CA ALA A 353 2.25 9.18 -21.93
C ALA A 353 3.03 10.18 -22.78
N GLN A 354 3.84 9.64 -23.67
CA GLN A 354 4.58 10.38 -24.69
C GLN A 354 3.66 11.20 -25.58
N ALA A 355 4.03 12.44 -25.85
CA ALA A 355 3.70 13.12 -27.08
C ALA A 355 4.87 14.00 -27.51
N GLU A 356 5.22 13.82 -28.77
CA GLU A 356 6.28 14.50 -29.48
C GLU A 356 6.02 15.99 -29.70
N LYS A 357 7.14 16.73 -29.71
CA LYS A 357 7.48 17.97 -30.42
C LYS A 357 6.39 18.84 -31.06
N SER A 358 6.40 20.10 -30.72
CA SER A 358 6.58 21.17 -31.71
C SER A 358 7.05 22.47 -31.05
N GLU A 359 8.07 23.05 -31.64
CA GLU A 359 8.69 24.34 -31.33
C GLU A 359 7.75 25.50 -31.68
N SER A 360 7.76 26.56 -30.89
CA SER A 360 7.85 27.92 -31.42
C SER A 360 8.05 28.97 -30.32
N GLU A 361 8.87 29.92 -30.67
CA GLU A 361 9.43 31.06 -29.96
C GLU A 361 8.41 32.09 -29.47
N GLY A 362 8.84 32.86 -28.44
CA GLY A 362 8.35 34.22 -28.29
C GLY A 362 8.31 34.80 -26.86
N SER A 363 9.42 35.37 -26.45
CA SER A 363 9.62 36.75 -25.93
C SER A 363 8.88 37.30 -24.71
N SER A 364 9.68 37.61 -23.71
CA SER A 364 9.81 38.87 -22.94
C SER A 364 8.78 39.27 -21.87
N GLY A 365 9.34 39.59 -20.68
CA GLY A 365 8.95 40.78 -19.92
C GLY A 365 8.76 40.54 -18.42
N SER A 366 9.84 40.77 -17.67
CA SER A 366 10.02 41.54 -16.41
C SER A 366 8.80 41.81 -15.50
N GLU A 367 8.90 41.53 -14.21
CA GLU A 367 9.29 42.41 -13.10
C GLU A 367 8.94 41.78 -11.75
N GLU A 368 9.92 41.74 -10.87
CA GLU A 368 9.77 41.66 -9.40
C GLU A 368 9.29 43.01 -8.85
N PRO A 369 8.76 43.09 -7.62
CA PRO A 369 9.61 43.21 -6.45
C PRO A 369 9.11 42.59 -5.11
N GLU A 370 10.04 42.21 -4.28
CA GLU A 370 9.99 42.10 -2.81
C GLU A 370 9.96 43.50 -2.13
N PRO A 371 10.03 43.65 -0.77
CA PRO A 371 9.56 42.91 0.41
C PRO A 371 8.89 43.81 1.46
N GLN A 372 8.49 43.28 2.64
CA GLN A 372 8.64 43.86 3.99
C GLN A 372 7.74 43.17 5.02
N THR A 373 8.38 42.56 6.01
CA THR A 373 8.63 42.87 7.44
C THR A 373 7.52 42.58 8.44
N ASP A 374 7.96 41.79 9.44
CA ASP A 374 7.41 41.49 10.76
C ASP A 374 6.91 42.72 11.56
N PRO A 375 6.24 42.63 12.75
CA PRO A 375 6.75 41.96 13.94
C PRO A 375 5.75 41.38 14.99
N GLU A 376 6.29 40.42 15.78
CA GLU A 376 6.16 40.22 17.26
C GLU A 376 4.87 40.51 18.03
N SER A 377 4.45 39.56 18.87
CA SER A 377 4.44 39.63 20.36
C SER A 377 3.64 38.44 20.95
N GLU A 378 4.32 37.68 21.77
CA GLU A 378 4.34 37.58 23.25
C GLU A 378 3.19 36.83 23.95
N ARG A 379 3.61 35.71 24.62
CA ARG A 379 3.40 35.28 26.03
C ARG A 379 2.02 35.00 26.58
N SER A 380 1.82 33.84 27.15
CA SER A 380 2.04 33.43 28.58
C SER A 380 1.31 32.12 28.82
N SER A 381 1.91 31.07 29.31
CA SER A 381 2.28 30.62 30.66
C SER A 381 1.14 30.14 31.57
N ALA A 382 1.47 29.00 32.21
CA ALA A 382 0.90 28.40 33.45
C ALA A 382 -0.26 27.39 33.23
N GLY A 383 -0.27 26.23 33.86
CA GLY A 383 0.53 25.60 34.92
C GLY A 383 -0.19 24.33 35.40
N ILE A 384 0.59 23.34 35.74
CA ILE A 384 0.55 22.39 36.85
C ILE A 384 -0.82 21.80 37.30
N SER A 385 -0.95 20.46 37.31
CA SER A 385 -1.01 19.69 38.56
C SER A 385 -1.01 18.18 38.35
N GLN A 386 -0.24 17.55 39.21
CA GLN A 386 -0.09 16.13 39.49
C GLN A 386 -1.30 15.55 40.22
N THR A 387 -1.48 14.22 40.10
CA THR A 387 -1.78 13.26 41.19
C THR A 387 -1.75 11.85 40.61
N GLU A 388 -0.75 11.06 40.95
CA GLU A 388 -0.63 10.01 41.97
C GLU A 388 -1.50 8.76 41.78
N ASN A 389 -0.75 7.62 41.72
CA ASN A 389 -1.15 6.21 41.80
C ASN A 389 -1.88 5.84 43.09
N PRO A 390 -2.46 4.61 43.28
CA PRO A 390 -1.61 3.48 43.60
C PRO A 390 -2.01 2.07 43.05
N ALA A 391 -1.01 1.21 43.08
CA ALA A 391 -0.75 -0.19 43.11
C ALA A 391 -1.81 -1.18 43.63
N GLU A 392 -1.74 -2.41 43.12
CA GLU A 392 -1.57 -3.69 43.83
C GLU A 392 -1.52 -4.86 42.83
N GLU A 393 -0.46 -5.54 42.78
CA GLU A 393 0.02 -6.84 43.25
C GLU A 393 -0.60 -8.09 42.58
N GLY A 394 0.30 -8.95 42.10
CA GLY A 394 0.02 -10.31 41.69
C GLY A 394 1.21 -10.97 40.95
N ALA A 395 2.24 -11.33 41.72
CA ALA A 395 3.37 -12.12 41.22
C ALA A 395 3.06 -13.61 41.16
N ILE A 396 3.67 -14.35 40.19
CA ILE A 396 4.34 -15.65 40.41
C ILE A 396 5.30 -15.92 39.23
N PRO A 397 6.49 -16.52 39.46
CA PRO A 397 7.65 -16.48 38.59
C PRO A 397 7.81 -17.71 37.70
N GLY A 398 8.50 -17.54 36.62
CA GLY A 398 9.00 -18.62 35.75
C GLY A 398 10.29 -18.19 35.10
N ASP A 399 11.39 -18.64 35.66
CA ASP A 399 12.75 -18.54 35.16
C ASP A 399 12.86 -19.05 33.71
N MET A 400 13.44 -18.24 32.83
CA MET A 400 14.33 -18.71 31.78
C MET A 400 15.30 -17.59 31.42
N GLU A 401 16.51 -17.75 31.83
CA GLU A 401 17.68 -17.04 31.35
C GLU A 401 17.80 -17.19 29.83
N GLY A 402 17.97 -16.11 29.14
CA GLY A 402 18.16 -16.09 27.69
C GLY A 402 18.61 -14.75 27.18
N ALA A 403 19.91 -14.55 27.09
CA ALA A 403 20.64 -13.65 26.21
C ALA A 403 20.13 -12.20 26.15
N SER A 404 20.79 -11.37 26.90
CA SER A 404 20.89 -9.94 26.78
C SER A 404 21.34 -9.53 25.36
N GLY A 405 20.39 -9.36 24.45
CA GLY A 405 20.57 -8.60 23.22
C GLY A 405 20.28 -7.13 23.51
N GLY A 406 21.29 -6.28 23.39
CA GLY A 406 21.23 -4.89 23.72
C GLY A 406 20.05 -4.16 23.09
N LYS A 407 19.16 -3.72 23.93
CA LYS A 407 18.16 -2.72 23.58
C LYS A 407 18.86 -1.39 23.31
N GLN A 408 19.03 -1.02 22.07
CA GLN A 408 18.95 0.37 21.67
C GLN A 408 17.73 0.51 20.79
N ALA A 409 16.60 0.78 21.46
CA ALA A 409 15.50 1.44 20.80
C ALA A 409 16.03 2.82 20.37
N VAL A 410 16.35 2.96 19.10
CA VAL A 410 16.50 4.27 18.49
C VAL A 410 15.10 4.87 18.54
N SER A 411 14.91 5.85 19.41
CA SER A 411 13.71 6.68 19.42
C SER A 411 13.56 7.30 18.04
N ALA A 412 12.45 6.98 17.38
CA ALA A 412 12.13 7.42 16.02
C ALA A 412 11.74 8.91 15.94
N GLU A 413 12.19 9.76 16.85
CA GLU A 413 11.75 11.16 16.94
C GLU A 413 12.82 12.21 16.67
N GLU A 414 14.07 11.84 16.43
CA GLU A 414 15.06 12.84 16.00
C GLU A 414 15.63 12.42 14.64
N ASP A 415 15.31 13.23 13.64
CA ASP A 415 15.76 13.15 12.26
C ASP A 415 15.58 11.77 11.60
N GLY A 416 14.42 11.53 11.00
CA GLY A 416 14.05 10.35 10.21
C GLY A 416 14.94 10.02 8.99
N ARG A 417 16.24 10.22 9.12
CA ARG A 417 17.25 9.97 8.12
C ARG A 417 18.15 8.83 8.58
N ILE A 418 17.61 7.61 8.53
CA ILE A 418 18.49 6.43 8.55
C ILE A 418 19.20 6.46 7.19
N PRO A 419 20.54 6.59 7.17
CA PRO A 419 21.27 6.57 5.90
C PRO A 419 20.97 5.26 5.17
N TYR A 420 20.61 5.38 3.91
CA TYR A 420 20.45 4.25 3.02
C TYR A 420 21.80 3.53 2.93
N GLN A 421 21.87 2.33 3.46
CA GLN A 421 22.97 1.42 3.21
C GLN A 421 22.47 0.44 2.16
N GLN A 422 22.97 0.60 0.95
CA GLN A 422 22.71 -0.36 -0.10
C GLN A 422 23.38 -1.65 0.34
N THR A 423 22.58 -2.72 0.48
CA THR A 423 23.14 -4.06 0.60
C THR A 423 23.82 -4.36 -0.72
N ASP A 424 25.05 -4.87 -0.67
CA ASP A 424 25.72 -5.28 -1.90
C ASP A 424 24.83 -6.28 -2.62
N ARG A 425 24.92 -6.20 -3.92
CA ARG A 425 24.21 -7.10 -4.81
C ARG A 425 24.36 -8.52 -4.28
N VAL A 426 23.25 -9.19 -4.14
CA VAL A 426 23.29 -10.63 -4.01
C VAL A 426 24.20 -11.11 -5.13
N SER A 427 25.37 -11.55 -4.78
CA SER A 427 26.35 -12.00 -5.78
C SER A 427 25.67 -13.08 -6.61
N GLU A 428 25.76 -12.94 -7.93
CA GLU A 428 25.29 -13.97 -8.85
C GLU A 428 26.06 -15.28 -8.70
N GLY A 429 26.65 -15.52 -7.59
CA GLY A 429 27.38 -16.75 -7.35
C GLY A 429 26.54 -17.76 -6.61
N SER A 430 26.29 -18.80 -6.89
CA SER A 430 25.87 -19.96 -6.83
C SER A 430 26.01 -21.24 -6.43
N GLY A 431 25.47 -22.06 -6.09
CA GLY A 431 24.88 -23.16 -5.77
C GLY A 431 25.56 -24.45 -5.70
N GLY A 432 25.79 -25.09 -4.66
CA GLY A 432 26.27 -26.41 -4.50
C GLY A 432 25.18 -27.41 -4.56
N ALA A 433 25.40 -28.43 -5.31
CA ALA A 433 24.56 -29.59 -5.31
C ALA A 433 24.53 -30.24 -3.93
N THR A 434 23.69 -29.72 -3.04
CA THR A 434 23.11 -30.60 -2.04
C THR A 434 22.24 -31.58 -2.81
N LYS A 435 22.51 -32.87 -2.68
CA LYS A 435 21.61 -33.90 -3.24
C LYS A 435 20.25 -33.72 -2.54
N HIS A 436 19.35 -32.99 -3.23
CA HIS A 436 17.97 -32.86 -2.77
C HIS A 436 17.31 -34.23 -2.78
N ASN A 437 16.61 -34.54 -1.73
CA ASN A 437 15.66 -35.62 -1.73
C ASN A 437 14.50 -35.22 -2.67
N ASP A 438 14.20 -36.01 -3.66
CA ASP A 438 13.09 -35.79 -4.62
C ASP A 438 11.77 -35.45 -3.93
N ALA A 439 11.56 -35.94 -2.70
CA ALA A 439 10.38 -35.62 -1.90
C ALA A 439 10.38 -34.19 -1.38
N TYR A 440 11.56 -33.64 -1.04
CA TYR A 440 11.72 -32.26 -0.58
C TYR A 440 11.52 -31.27 -1.73
N GLU A 441 12.06 -31.56 -2.90
CA GLU A 441 11.85 -30.74 -4.10
C GLU A 441 10.37 -30.66 -4.49
N ARG A 442 9.63 -31.77 -4.39
CA ARG A 442 8.17 -31.77 -4.63
C ARG A 442 7.42 -30.91 -3.63
N GLU A 443 7.70 -31.06 -2.35
CA GLU A 443 7.02 -30.27 -1.32
C GLU A 443 7.27 -28.77 -1.51
N ARG A 444 8.49 -28.38 -1.84
CA ARG A 444 8.87 -27.00 -2.11
C ARG A 444 8.18 -26.45 -3.36
N TYR A 445 8.13 -27.23 -4.43
CA TYR A 445 7.45 -26.89 -5.67
C TYR A 445 5.93 -26.71 -5.48
N ASP A 446 5.32 -27.61 -4.74
CA ASP A 446 3.88 -27.57 -4.47
C ASP A 446 3.50 -26.31 -3.68
N HIS A 447 4.29 -25.88 -2.70
CA HIS A 447 4.04 -24.65 -1.96
C HIS A 447 4.15 -23.39 -2.83
N ALA A 448 5.15 -23.30 -3.68
CA ALA A 448 5.29 -22.18 -4.59
C ALA A 448 4.11 -22.12 -5.57
N ALA A 449 3.66 -23.25 -6.09
CA ALA A 449 2.51 -23.35 -6.99
C ALA A 449 1.22 -22.89 -6.32
N GLU A 450 0.96 -23.30 -5.07
CA GLU A 450 -0.23 -22.91 -4.32
C GLU A 450 -0.26 -21.38 -4.06
N ASP A 451 0.86 -20.79 -3.67
CA ASP A 451 0.95 -19.34 -3.45
C ASP A 451 0.73 -18.56 -4.73
N ILE A 452 1.34 -19.00 -5.84
CA ILE A 452 1.15 -18.38 -7.15
C ILE A 452 -0.31 -18.48 -7.60
N GLU A 453 -0.96 -19.66 -7.45
CA GLU A 453 -2.37 -19.82 -7.79
C GLU A 453 -3.25 -18.84 -7.02
N ARG A 454 -3.05 -18.74 -5.71
CA ARG A 454 -3.78 -17.82 -4.83
C ARG A 454 -3.60 -16.35 -5.24
N LEU A 455 -2.36 -15.96 -5.56
CA LEU A 455 -2.04 -14.59 -6.01
C LEU A 455 -2.64 -14.29 -7.39
N LEU A 456 -2.58 -15.25 -8.31
CA LEU A 456 -3.19 -15.12 -9.63
C LEU A 456 -4.71 -15.00 -9.56
N ASP A 457 -5.35 -15.77 -8.68
CA ASP A 457 -6.79 -15.68 -8.46
C ASP A 457 -7.18 -14.29 -7.91
N LYS A 458 -6.45 -13.76 -6.92
CA LYS A 458 -6.66 -12.40 -6.42
C LYS A 458 -6.48 -11.32 -7.52
N MET A 459 -5.46 -11.46 -8.36
CA MET A 459 -5.24 -10.54 -9.49
C MET A 459 -6.37 -10.63 -10.53
N ALA A 460 -6.80 -11.86 -10.85
CA ALA A 460 -7.89 -12.09 -11.79
C ALA A 460 -9.23 -11.56 -11.24
N GLU A 461 -9.51 -11.75 -9.96
CA GLU A 461 -10.68 -11.19 -9.29
C GLU A 461 -10.68 -9.67 -9.37
N LYS A 462 -9.57 -9.01 -9.01
CA LYS A 462 -9.45 -7.56 -9.12
C LYS A 462 -9.71 -7.07 -10.54
N ALA A 463 -9.07 -7.69 -11.54
CA ALA A 463 -9.23 -7.32 -12.93
C ALA A 463 -10.65 -7.62 -13.48
N ALA A 464 -11.31 -8.66 -12.98
CA ALA A 464 -12.69 -8.98 -13.32
C ALA A 464 -13.67 -7.99 -12.68
N CYS A 465 -13.46 -7.62 -11.41
CA CYS A 465 -14.25 -6.60 -10.73
C CYS A 465 -14.15 -5.26 -11.46
N GLU A 466 -12.92 -4.81 -11.79
CA GLU A 466 -12.70 -3.57 -12.54
C GLU A 466 -13.43 -3.57 -13.89
N GLN A 467 -13.45 -4.71 -14.61
CA GLN A 467 -14.19 -4.81 -15.86
C GLN A 467 -15.70 -4.73 -15.64
N LEU A 468 -16.24 -5.42 -14.65
CA LEU A 468 -17.67 -5.38 -14.32
C LEU A 468 -18.09 -3.98 -13.87
N GLU A 469 -17.26 -3.29 -13.10
CA GLU A 469 -17.49 -1.91 -12.69
C GLU A 469 -17.51 -0.94 -13.89
N ASN A 470 -16.58 -1.12 -14.83
CA ASN A 470 -16.54 -0.33 -16.06
C ASN A 470 -17.77 -0.61 -16.96
N GLU A 471 -18.19 -1.87 -17.07
CA GLU A 471 -19.43 -2.25 -17.77
C GLU A 471 -20.64 -1.58 -17.10
N ARG A 472 -20.69 -1.62 -15.77
CA ARG A 472 -21.77 -1.01 -14.99
C ARG A 472 -21.82 0.53 -15.13
N THR A 473 -20.67 1.18 -15.10
CA THR A 473 -20.57 2.63 -15.32
C THR A 473 -21.10 3.01 -16.72
N ARG A 474 -20.78 2.22 -17.75
CA ARG A 474 -21.31 2.43 -19.09
C ARG A 474 -22.84 2.25 -19.13
N GLU A 475 -23.37 1.19 -18.53
CA GLU A 475 -24.83 0.98 -18.44
C GLU A 475 -25.53 2.15 -17.75
N LEU A 476 -24.96 2.71 -16.68
CA LEU A 476 -25.52 3.85 -15.97
C LEU A 476 -25.51 5.13 -16.83
N ASN A 477 -24.42 5.34 -17.58
CA ASN A 477 -24.36 6.45 -18.53
C ASN A 477 -25.35 6.30 -19.68
N ASP A 478 -25.51 5.10 -20.22
CA ASP A 478 -26.54 4.81 -21.24
C ASP A 478 -27.94 5.08 -20.69
N VAL A 479 -28.22 4.68 -19.46
CA VAL A 479 -29.49 4.97 -18.78
C VAL A 479 -29.66 6.49 -18.59
N ALA A 480 -28.61 7.19 -18.16
CA ALA A 480 -28.64 8.66 -17.99
C ALA A 480 -28.98 9.37 -19.30
N GLN A 481 -28.38 8.97 -20.40
CA GLN A 481 -28.65 9.54 -21.72
C GLN A 481 -30.06 9.20 -22.25
N SER A 482 -30.66 8.10 -21.80
CA SER A 482 -32.01 7.68 -22.23
C SER A 482 -33.15 8.46 -21.56
N ILE A 483 -32.86 9.19 -20.48
CA ILE A 483 -33.86 9.91 -19.68
C ILE A 483 -34.17 11.28 -20.30
N SER A 484 -35.45 11.67 -20.34
CA SER A 484 -35.85 13.02 -20.69
C SER A 484 -35.80 13.94 -19.47
N TYR A 485 -34.92 14.94 -19.52
CA TYR A 485 -34.72 15.88 -18.41
C TYR A 485 -35.60 17.14 -18.46
N GLY A 486 -36.36 17.31 -19.53
CA GLY A 486 -37.21 18.51 -19.77
C GLY A 486 -36.44 19.67 -20.41
N ASP A 487 -37.20 20.67 -20.86
CA ASP A 487 -36.65 21.78 -21.63
C ASP A 487 -35.66 22.67 -20.85
N VAL A 488 -35.84 22.73 -19.53
CA VAL A 488 -34.96 23.50 -18.61
C VAL A 488 -33.54 22.95 -18.56
N HIS A 489 -33.39 21.65 -18.89
CA HIS A 489 -32.09 20.95 -18.90
C HIS A 489 -31.65 20.60 -20.32
N ALA A 490 -32.24 21.22 -21.35
CA ALA A 490 -31.85 20.99 -22.74
C ALA A 490 -30.40 21.39 -22.98
N GLY A 491 -29.61 20.49 -23.58
CA GLY A 491 -28.19 20.71 -23.88
C GLY A 491 -27.24 20.54 -22.68
N VAL A 492 -27.74 20.02 -21.54
CA VAL A 492 -26.93 19.64 -20.40
C VAL A 492 -26.48 18.19 -20.57
N ASP A 493 -25.19 17.95 -20.50
CA ASP A 493 -24.64 16.59 -20.50
C ASP A 493 -24.68 16.01 -19.10
N ILE A 494 -25.05 14.75 -19.00
CA ILE A 494 -25.15 14.04 -17.70
C ILE A 494 -24.23 12.84 -17.72
N CYS A 495 -23.24 12.87 -16.83
CA CYS A 495 -22.22 11.86 -16.71
C CYS A 495 -22.31 11.19 -15.35
N VAL A 496 -22.26 9.85 -15.34
CA VAL A 496 -22.23 9.07 -14.11
C VAL A 496 -20.81 8.57 -13.86
N ASN A 497 -20.24 8.99 -12.74
CA ASN A 497 -18.93 8.59 -12.26
C ASN A 497 -19.06 7.57 -11.13
N ARG A 498 -18.26 6.52 -11.16
CA ARG A 498 -18.22 5.52 -10.11
C ARG A 498 -16.78 5.18 -9.74
N ILE A 499 -16.51 5.01 -8.45
CA ILE A 499 -15.21 4.54 -7.95
C ILE A 499 -15.17 3.03 -8.16
N SER A 500 -14.32 2.56 -9.06
CA SER A 500 -14.18 1.13 -9.38
C SER A 500 -13.45 0.35 -8.29
N THR A 501 -12.43 0.96 -7.68
CA THR A 501 -11.62 0.36 -6.62
C THR A 501 -11.61 1.28 -5.40
N VAL A 502 -11.79 0.69 -4.23
CA VAL A 502 -11.75 1.41 -2.95
C VAL A 502 -10.34 1.39 -2.41
N ASP A 503 -9.78 2.57 -2.12
CA ASP A 503 -8.46 2.71 -1.53
C ASP A 503 -8.48 2.35 -0.02
N GLU A 504 -7.36 1.84 0.50
CA GLU A 504 -7.23 1.48 1.92
C GLU A 504 -7.53 2.67 2.85
N GLU A 505 -7.22 3.89 2.40
CA GLU A 505 -7.50 5.11 3.15
C GLU A 505 -9.01 5.30 3.42
N LEU A 506 -9.88 5.05 2.44
CA LEU A 506 -11.34 5.14 2.62
C LEU A 506 -11.86 4.08 3.61
N VAL A 507 -11.24 2.90 3.62
CA VAL A 507 -11.57 1.83 4.57
C VAL A 507 -11.18 2.24 6.00
N GLU A 508 -9.99 2.80 6.20
CA GLU A 508 -9.53 3.28 7.51
C GLU A 508 -10.42 4.43 8.02
N GLN A 509 -10.71 5.40 7.17
CA GLN A 509 -11.60 6.52 7.50
C GLN A 509 -13.00 6.03 7.91
N TYR A 510 -13.59 5.08 7.16
CA TYR A 510 -14.88 4.51 7.51
C TYR A 510 -14.86 3.82 8.87
N ASN A 511 -13.86 2.99 9.12
CA ASN A 511 -13.73 2.27 10.38
C ASN A 511 -13.56 3.19 11.59
N ALA A 512 -12.91 4.35 11.40
CA ALA A 512 -12.71 5.33 12.46
C ALA A 512 -14.02 6.00 12.93
N ILE A 513 -14.98 6.25 12.01
CA ILE A 513 -16.19 7.02 12.31
C ILE A 513 -17.47 6.19 12.39
N SER A 514 -17.48 4.97 11.87
CA SER A 514 -18.70 4.16 11.72
C SER A 514 -19.37 3.78 13.03
N GLY A 515 -18.63 3.54 14.11
CA GLY A 515 -19.16 3.04 15.37
C GLY A 515 -20.40 3.79 15.89
N PRO A 516 -20.31 5.09 16.19
CA PRO A 516 -21.46 5.88 16.67
C PRO A 516 -22.60 5.98 15.64
N LEU A 517 -22.29 6.05 14.34
CA LEU A 517 -23.28 6.16 13.27
C LEU A 517 -24.11 4.87 13.13
N LEU A 518 -23.48 3.72 13.27
CA LEU A 518 -24.14 2.42 13.23
C LEU A 518 -25.06 2.21 14.45
N ASP A 519 -24.79 2.82 15.61
CA ASP A 519 -25.67 2.79 16.75
C ASP A 519 -26.97 3.57 16.48
N ILE A 520 -26.89 4.72 15.80
CA ILE A 520 -28.06 5.49 15.34
C ILE A 520 -28.87 4.66 14.34
N SER A 521 -28.19 3.99 13.39
CA SER A 521 -28.84 3.09 12.44
C SER A 521 -29.62 1.97 13.15
N ARG A 522 -29.04 1.32 14.16
CA ARG A 522 -29.71 0.28 14.96
C ARG A 522 -30.93 0.81 15.69
N GLN A 523 -30.92 2.05 16.17
CA GLN A 523 -32.10 2.69 16.77
C GLN A 523 -33.21 2.91 15.75
N LEU A 524 -32.87 3.35 14.53
CA LEU A 524 -33.79 3.51 13.41
C LEU A 524 -34.43 2.17 13.02
N GLN A 525 -33.60 1.10 12.93
CA GLN A 525 -34.08 -0.26 12.65
C GLN A 525 -35.12 -0.72 13.67
N LYS A 526 -34.83 -0.58 14.97
CA LYS A 526 -35.75 -0.95 16.05
C LYS A 526 -37.08 -0.18 15.97
N SER A 527 -37.01 1.14 15.76
CA SER A 527 -38.17 2.01 15.67
C SER A 527 -39.08 1.64 14.50
N LEU A 528 -38.53 1.44 13.30
CA LEU A 528 -39.32 1.09 12.13
C LEU A 528 -39.85 -0.32 12.16
N LEU A 529 -39.06 -1.32 12.60
CA LEU A 529 -39.52 -2.72 12.74
C LEU A 529 -40.67 -2.85 13.68
N GLN A 530 -40.69 -2.10 14.81
CA GLN A 530 -41.81 -2.11 15.73
C GLN A 530 -43.07 -1.60 15.06
N GLN A 531 -42.98 -0.51 14.30
CA GLN A 531 -44.16 0.04 13.60
C GLN A 531 -44.66 -0.86 12.48
N LEU A 532 -43.78 -1.51 11.75
CA LEU A 532 -44.13 -2.46 10.69
C LEU A 532 -44.83 -3.71 11.29
N LYS A 533 -44.34 -4.22 12.42
CA LYS A 533 -44.96 -5.33 13.15
C LYS A 533 -46.35 -4.96 13.67
N ASP A 534 -46.58 -3.74 14.15
CA ASP A 534 -47.87 -3.27 14.59
C ASP A 534 -48.88 -3.22 13.42
N LYS A 535 -48.46 -2.85 12.24
CA LYS A 535 -49.29 -2.92 11.01
C LYS A 535 -49.57 -4.38 10.58
N GLN A 536 -48.58 -5.25 10.68
CA GLN A 536 -48.71 -6.67 10.27
C GLN A 536 -49.72 -7.41 11.14
N ARG A 537 -49.82 -7.07 12.40
CA ARG A 537 -50.75 -7.75 13.36
C ARG A 537 -52.22 -7.57 13.04
N GLY A 538 -52.55 -6.65 12.13
CA GLY A 538 -53.93 -6.24 11.94
C GLY A 538 -54.47 -5.58 13.22
N GLY A 539 -55.54 -4.91 13.18
CA GLY A 539 -56.08 -4.22 14.33
C GLY A 539 -57.57 -3.99 14.29
N LYS A 540 -58.14 -3.70 15.44
CA LYS A 540 -59.51 -3.28 15.55
C LYS A 540 -59.59 -1.81 15.12
N GLN A 541 -60.10 -1.53 13.90
CA GLN A 541 -60.36 -0.17 13.44
C GLN A 541 -61.65 0.29 14.03
N THR A 542 -61.60 1.14 15.06
CA THR A 542 -62.73 1.71 15.80
C THR A 542 -63.15 3.05 15.27
N GLY A 543 -64.32 3.57 15.68
CA GLY A 543 -64.74 4.89 15.32
C GLY A 543 -65.36 4.97 13.91
N LEU A 544 -65.97 3.91 13.44
CA LEU A 544 -66.69 3.89 12.16
C LEU A 544 -68.17 4.21 12.38
N MET A 545 -68.74 4.98 11.43
CA MET A 545 -70.19 5.29 11.44
C MET A 545 -71.06 4.10 10.97
N MET A 546 -70.46 3.16 10.25
CA MET A 546 -71.12 1.97 9.73
C MET A 546 -70.21 0.75 9.86
N GLY A 547 -70.75 -0.44 10.18
CA GLY A 547 -70.00 -1.66 10.28
C GLY A 547 -70.85 -2.86 10.76
N ARG A 548 -70.30 -4.08 10.62
CA ARG A 548 -71.00 -5.31 11.09
C ARG A 548 -70.79 -5.58 12.58
N ARG A 549 -69.90 -4.89 13.27
CA ARG A 549 -69.56 -5.09 14.68
C ARG A 549 -69.60 -3.80 15.45
N LEU A 550 -70.30 -3.80 16.61
CA LEU A 550 -70.42 -2.67 17.49
C LEU A 550 -69.29 -2.67 18.53
N ASP A 551 -68.73 -1.48 18.76
CA ASP A 551 -67.80 -1.24 19.86
C ASP A 551 -68.55 -0.82 21.12
N ALA A 552 -68.68 -1.77 22.05
CA ALA A 552 -69.45 -1.54 23.30
C ALA A 552 -68.92 -0.33 24.12
N HIS A 553 -67.59 -0.05 24.02
CA HIS A 553 -67.01 1.10 24.73
C HIS A 553 -67.28 2.45 24.04
N ALA A 554 -67.68 2.42 22.75
CA ALA A 554 -68.03 3.64 21.99
C ALA A 554 -69.53 3.99 22.07
N LEU A 555 -70.33 3.10 22.55
CA LEU A 555 -71.80 3.32 22.68
C LEU A 555 -72.17 4.50 23.57
N CYS A 556 -71.35 4.85 24.55
CA CYS A 556 -71.52 6.01 25.38
C CYS A 556 -71.12 7.35 24.73
N ARG A 557 -70.57 7.33 23.52
CA ARG A 557 -70.22 8.54 22.75
C ARG A 557 -71.35 8.89 21.79
N ASN A 558 -71.88 10.08 21.92
CA ASN A 558 -72.98 10.56 21.06
C ASN A 558 -72.56 11.01 19.68
N ASP A 559 -71.44 10.48 19.16
CA ASP A 559 -70.87 10.87 17.89
C ASP A 559 -71.23 9.97 16.69
N GLY A 560 -72.08 8.95 16.95
CA GLY A 560 -72.49 7.97 15.93
C GLY A 560 -71.40 7.02 15.43
N LYS A 561 -70.18 7.12 15.94
CA LYS A 561 -69.03 6.32 15.53
C LYS A 561 -68.85 5.07 16.39
N VAL A 562 -69.86 4.25 16.40
CA VAL A 562 -70.01 3.10 17.32
C VAL A 562 -69.62 1.75 16.70
N PHE A 563 -69.18 1.72 15.47
CA PHE A 563 -68.84 0.47 14.81
C PHE A 563 -67.32 0.27 14.74
N TYR A 564 -66.89 -0.98 14.67
CA TYR A 564 -65.52 -1.38 14.37
C TYR A 564 -65.48 -2.46 13.31
N LYS A 565 -64.34 -2.53 12.65
CA LYS A 565 -64.01 -3.63 11.75
C LYS A 565 -62.61 -4.14 12.11
N ASN A 566 -62.45 -5.46 12.10
CA ASN A 566 -61.11 -6.02 12.19
C ASN A 566 -60.42 -5.84 10.84
N ALA A 567 -59.31 -5.16 10.85
CA ALA A 567 -58.41 -5.14 9.71
C ALA A 567 -57.67 -6.49 9.64
N LEU A 568 -57.65 -7.09 8.49
CA LEU A 568 -56.82 -8.28 8.23
C LEU A 568 -55.34 -7.88 8.40
N PRO A 569 -54.49 -8.84 8.82
CA PRO A 569 -53.05 -8.61 8.78
C PRO A 569 -52.63 -8.18 7.37
N ASN A 570 -52.00 -7.04 7.24
CA ASN A 570 -51.45 -6.59 5.96
C ASN A 570 -50.03 -7.13 5.80
N GLU A 571 -49.68 -7.48 4.58
CA GLU A 571 -48.28 -7.74 4.22
C GLU A 571 -47.46 -6.46 4.48
N ILE A 572 -46.19 -6.63 4.88
CA ILE A 572 -45.26 -5.51 5.00
C ILE A 572 -45.01 -4.99 3.59
N PRO A 573 -45.31 -3.70 3.27
CA PRO A 573 -45.07 -3.18 1.94
C PRO A 573 -43.57 -3.22 1.63
N GLN A 574 -43.22 -3.72 0.48
CA GLN A 574 -41.85 -3.69 0.00
C GLN A 574 -41.46 -2.25 -0.34
N MET A 575 -40.30 -1.85 0.12
CA MET A 575 -39.80 -0.48 -0.04
C MET A 575 -38.51 -0.46 -0.84
N SER A 576 -38.27 0.64 -1.58
CA SER A 576 -36.97 0.97 -2.18
C SER A 576 -36.63 2.43 -1.87
N VAL A 577 -35.36 2.72 -1.64
CA VAL A 577 -34.86 4.02 -1.24
C VAL A 577 -33.81 4.51 -2.22
N GLY A 578 -33.99 5.75 -2.71
CA GLY A 578 -32.95 6.50 -3.43
C GLY A 578 -32.48 7.67 -2.58
N LEU A 579 -31.21 7.79 -2.35
CA LEU A 579 -30.59 8.91 -1.66
C LEU A 579 -29.81 9.74 -2.66
N LEU A 580 -30.08 11.02 -2.71
CA LEU A 580 -29.36 11.99 -3.54
C LEU A 580 -28.73 13.05 -2.64
N LEU A 581 -27.44 13.24 -2.78
CA LEU A 581 -26.63 14.14 -1.98
C LEU A 581 -26.16 15.33 -2.82
N ASP A 582 -26.37 16.51 -2.32
CA ASP A 582 -25.81 17.73 -2.88
C ASP A 582 -24.31 17.79 -2.53
N GLU A 583 -23.46 17.86 -3.55
CA GLU A 583 -22.01 18.00 -3.44
C GLU A 583 -21.54 19.35 -4.01
N SER A 584 -22.37 20.35 -3.92
CA SER A 584 -22.00 21.71 -4.30
C SER A 584 -20.97 22.32 -3.35
N GLY A 585 -20.28 23.36 -3.83
CA GLY A 585 -19.23 24.03 -3.05
C GLY A 585 -19.72 24.63 -1.73
N SER A 586 -21.00 24.99 -1.62
CA SER A 586 -21.62 25.47 -0.38
C SER A 586 -21.61 24.46 0.75
N MET A 587 -21.60 23.17 0.40
CA MET A 587 -21.52 22.07 1.35
C MET A 587 -20.19 21.99 2.13
N CYS A 588 -19.16 22.71 1.67
CA CYS A 588 -17.88 22.81 2.39
C CYS A 588 -18.01 23.60 3.70
N SER A 589 -19.02 24.46 3.81
CA SER A 589 -19.20 25.33 4.98
C SER A 589 -19.94 24.62 6.11
N CYS A 590 -19.59 24.95 7.36
CA CYS A 590 -20.33 24.51 8.57
C CYS A 590 -20.51 22.99 8.69
N ASP A 591 -19.50 22.20 8.33
CA ASP A 591 -19.50 20.73 8.40
C ASP A 591 -20.65 20.04 7.65
N ARG A 592 -21.34 20.73 6.73
CA ARG A 592 -22.52 20.21 6.01
C ARG A 592 -22.22 18.91 5.27
N CYS A 593 -21.06 18.84 4.62
CA CYS A 593 -20.59 17.62 3.95
C CYS A 593 -20.44 16.44 4.91
N THR A 594 -19.93 16.69 6.13
CA THR A 594 -19.81 15.67 7.18
C THR A 594 -21.18 15.17 7.65
N TYR A 595 -22.16 16.07 7.79
CA TYR A 595 -23.54 15.68 8.12
C TYR A 595 -24.20 14.89 6.99
N ALA A 596 -24.01 15.29 5.73
CA ALA A 596 -24.52 14.58 4.57
C ALA A 596 -23.95 13.15 4.50
N ARG A 597 -22.63 13.02 4.64
CA ARG A 597 -21.92 11.75 4.68
C ARG A 597 -22.41 10.86 5.82
N SER A 598 -22.50 11.40 7.03
CA SER A 598 -22.99 10.67 8.20
C SER A 598 -24.42 10.19 8.02
N SER A 599 -25.30 11.03 7.46
CA SER A 599 -26.69 10.66 7.13
C SER A 599 -26.73 9.54 6.07
N ALA A 600 -25.88 9.62 5.06
CA ALA A 600 -25.78 8.59 4.03
C ALA A 600 -25.34 7.23 4.62
N ILE A 601 -24.35 7.20 5.49
CA ILE A 601 -23.90 5.98 6.18
C ILE A 601 -25.02 5.38 7.04
N ILE A 602 -25.71 6.19 7.84
CA ILE A 602 -26.82 5.75 8.70
C ILE A 602 -27.94 5.13 7.86
N LEU A 603 -28.36 5.82 6.78
CA LEU A 603 -29.46 5.37 5.93
C LEU A 603 -29.07 4.15 5.09
N TYR A 604 -27.85 4.11 4.59
CA TYR A 604 -27.35 2.95 3.84
C TYR A 604 -27.32 1.69 4.71
N ASP A 605 -26.70 1.75 5.89
CA ASP A 605 -26.64 0.63 6.83
C ASP A 605 -28.04 0.18 7.26
N PHE A 606 -28.92 1.14 7.58
CA PHE A 606 -30.30 0.88 7.88
C PHE A 606 -31.02 0.09 6.77
N CYS A 607 -30.88 0.53 5.52
CA CYS A 607 -31.52 -0.14 4.39
C CYS A 607 -30.93 -1.54 4.16
N LYS A 608 -29.61 -1.69 4.22
CA LYS A 608 -28.94 -2.99 4.07
C LYS A 608 -29.35 -3.98 5.16
N ALA A 609 -29.41 -3.54 6.42
CA ALA A 609 -29.80 -4.40 7.54
C ALA A 609 -31.26 -4.89 7.46
N LEU A 610 -32.16 -4.12 6.84
CA LEU A 610 -33.56 -4.49 6.61
C LEU A 610 -33.83 -5.09 5.22
N HIS A 611 -32.79 -5.34 4.43
CA HIS A 611 -32.90 -5.84 3.05
C HIS A 611 -33.75 -4.94 2.13
N ILE A 612 -33.72 -3.62 2.38
CA ILE A 612 -34.38 -2.62 1.55
C ILE A 612 -33.43 -2.24 0.43
N PRO A 613 -33.81 -2.40 -0.85
CA PRO A 613 -33.02 -1.92 -1.96
C PRO A 613 -32.74 -0.42 -1.84
N VAL A 614 -31.46 -0.06 -1.89
CA VAL A 614 -31.02 1.33 -1.72
C VAL A 614 -30.02 1.71 -2.79
N THR A 615 -30.13 2.94 -3.29
CA THR A 615 -29.14 3.57 -4.17
C THR A 615 -28.73 4.91 -3.59
N VAL A 616 -27.45 5.25 -3.71
CA VAL A 616 -26.87 6.52 -3.18
C VAL A 616 -26.07 7.19 -4.28
N TYR A 617 -26.47 8.40 -4.61
CA TYR A 617 -25.80 9.26 -5.58
C TYR A 617 -25.44 10.61 -4.96
N GLY A 618 -24.24 11.08 -5.24
CA GLY A 618 -23.89 12.49 -5.11
C GLY A 618 -24.08 13.20 -6.43
N HIS A 619 -24.27 14.50 -6.43
CA HIS A 619 -24.31 15.28 -7.66
C HIS A 619 -23.59 16.60 -7.52
N SER A 620 -22.94 17.00 -8.61
CA SER A 620 -22.29 18.28 -8.76
C SER A 620 -22.40 18.73 -10.22
N THR A 621 -22.12 19.99 -10.49
CA THR A 621 -22.15 20.54 -11.85
C THR A 621 -20.83 21.21 -12.15
N SER A 622 -20.20 20.81 -13.26
CA SER A 622 -18.98 21.40 -13.79
C SER A 622 -19.29 21.99 -15.17
N GLY A 623 -19.31 23.31 -15.26
CA GLY A 623 -19.70 23.99 -16.51
C GLY A 623 -21.12 23.66 -16.95
N SER A 624 -21.30 23.01 -18.11
CA SER A 624 -22.59 22.58 -18.67
C SER A 624 -22.89 21.10 -18.37
N SER A 625 -22.02 20.38 -17.72
CA SER A 625 -22.17 18.94 -17.40
C SER A 625 -22.62 18.75 -15.96
N VAL A 626 -23.60 17.86 -15.75
CA VAL A 626 -23.99 17.38 -14.42
C VAL A 626 -23.29 16.07 -14.18
N GLU A 627 -22.47 16.03 -13.15
CA GLU A 627 -21.75 14.85 -12.72
C GLU A 627 -22.50 14.17 -11.57
N LEU A 628 -22.84 12.91 -11.77
CA LEU A 628 -23.48 12.06 -10.79
C LEU A 628 -22.43 11.06 -10.24
N TYR A 629 -22.21 11.09 -8.95
CA TYR A 629 -21.27 10.18 -8.29
C TYR A 629 -22.04 9.00 -7.69
N SER A 630 -21.84 7.81 -8.26
CA SER A 630 -22.50 6.59 -7.78
C SER A 630 -21.70 5.98 -6.63
N TYR A 631 -22.24 6.03 -5.42
CA TYR A 631 -21.65 5.46 -4.23
C TYR A 631 -22.22 4.07 -3.91
N ALA A 632 -23.51 3.91 -4.10
CA ALA A 632 -24.19 2.63 -3.92
C ALA A 632 -25.33 2.47 -4.91
N GLU A 633 -25.55 1.25 -5.36
CA GLU A 633 -26.59 0.93 -6.32
C GLU A 633 -27.55 -0.14 -5.78
N PHE A 634 -28.77 -0.22 -6.36
CA PHE A 634 -29.74 -1.23 -5.98
C PHE A 634 -29.21 -2.65 -6.06
N GLU A 635 -28.37 -2.91 -7.07
CA GLU A 635 -27.70 -4.18 -7.31
C GLU A 635 -26.18 -3.95 -7.26
N SER A 636 -25.65 -3.99 -6.06
CA SER A 636 -24.22 -3.82 -5.83
C SER A 636 -23.43 -5.00 -6.38
N ILE A 637 -22.30 -4.73 -7.02
CA ILE A 637 -21.40 -5.75 -7.59
C ILE A 637 -20.52 -6.34 -6.48
N ASP A 638 -20.13 -5.51 -5.53
CA ASP A 638 -19.29 -5.85 -4.37
C ASP A 638 -19.95 -5.40 -3.05
N ASN A 639 -19.26 -5.59 -1.93
CA ASN A 639 -19.70 -5.16 -0.62
C ASN A 639 -19.01 -3.86 -0.16
N ASP A 640 -18.36 -3.13 -1.06
CA ASP A 640 -17.51 -2.00 -0.76
C ASP A 640 -18.22 -0.65 -0.86
N ASP A 641 -19.50 -0.66 -1.24
CA ASP A 641 -20.32 0.56 -1.31
C ASP A 641 -20.26 1.42 -0.04
N LYS A 642 -20.23 0.79 1.14
CA LYS A 642 -20.13 1.50 2.43
C LYS A 642 -18.86 2.35 2.56
N TYR A 643 -17.76 1.90 1.95
CA TYR A 643 -16.48 2.63 1.94
C TYR A 643 -16.49 3.75 0.91
N ARG A 644 -17.17 3.54 -0.24
CA ARG A 644 -17.36 4.58 -1.26
C ARG A 644 -18.08 5.82 -0.72
N LEU A 645 -18.96 5.64 0.29
CA LEU A 645 -19.61 6.76 0.97
C LEU A 645 -18.63 7.74 1.63
N MET A 646 -17.39 7.33 1.87
CA MET A 646 -16.37 8.22 2.42
C MET A 646 -15.83 9.24 1.42
N ASP A 647 -15.98 9.02 0.11
CA ASP A 647 -15.58 9.94 -0.95
C ASP A 647 -16.59 11.11 -1.15
N ILE A 648 -17.73 11.11 -0.45
CA ILE A 648 -18.70 12.22 -0.47
C ILE A 648 -17.98 13.51 -0.08
N ALA A 649 -17.91 14.48 -0.99
CA ALA A 649 -17.15 15.71 -0.81
C ALA A 649 -17.83 16.90 -1.53
N ALA A 650 -17.59 18.12 -1.04
CA ALA A 650 -18.02 19.31 -1.73
C ALA A 650 -17.15 19.53 -3.00
N ARG A 651 -17.80 19.78 -4.15
CA ARG A 651 -17.13 19.84 -5.46
C ARG A 651 -17.45 21.15 -6.21
N GLY A 652 -18.44 21.15 -7.11
CA GLY A 652 -18.76 22.28 -8.00
C GLY A 652 -20.06 23.02 -7.64
N SER A 653 -20.88 23.34 -8.64
CA SER A 653 -22.21 23.94 -8.49
C SER A 653 -23.28 22.85 -8.39
N ASN A 654 -24.56 23.21 -8.12
CA ASN A 654 -25.65 22.24 -8.07
C ASN A 654 -26.75 22.52 -9.11
N ARG A 655 -27.15 21.45 -9.80
CA ARG A 655 -28.29 21.40 -10.71
C ARG A 655 -29.22 20.27 -10.31
N ASP A 656 -29.86 20.41 -9.14
CA ASP A 656 -30.65 19.39 -8.48
C ASP A 656 -31.71 18.74 -9.38
N GLY A 657 -32.37 19.51 -10.24
CA GLY A 657 -33.47 19.01 -11.06
C GLY A 657 -33.09 17.87 -11.99
N ALA A 658 -31.94 17.95 -12.67
CA ALA A 658 -31.46 16.88 -13.53
C ALA A 658 -31.10 15.63 -12.71
N ALA A 659 -30.38 15.80 -11.61
CA ALA A 659 -29.99 14.71 -10.72
C ALA A 659 -31.21 14.03 -10.09
N LEU A 660 -32.21 14.80 -9.65
CA LEU A 660 -33.47 14.28 -9.11
C LEU A 660 -34.23 13.45 -10.14
N ARG A 661 -34.33 13.90 -11.40
CA ARG A 661 -34.98 13.14 -12.49
C ARG A 661 -34.29 11.79 -12.71
N PHE A 662 -32.95 11.78 -12.72
CA PHE A 662 -32.18 10.55 -12.90
C PHE A 662 -32.51 9.51 -11.82
N VAL A 663 -32.42 9.88 -10.53
CA VAL A 663 -32.67 8.95 -9.42
C VAL A 663 -34.15 8.56 -9.36
N ALA A 664 -35.06 9.52 -9.61
CA ALA A 664 -36.49 9.26 -9.59
C ALA A 664 -36.92 8.27 -10.70
N GLU A 665 -36.36 8.38 -11.94
CA GLU A 665 -36.66 7.43 -13.02
C GLU A 665 -36.12 6.02 -12.72
N GLN A 666 -34.98 5.90 -12.03
CA GLN A 666 -34.53 4.59 -11.56
C GLN A 666 -35.49 4.00 -10.51
N LEU A 667 -35.98 4.80 -9.58
CA LEU A 667 -36.98 4.35 -8.59
C LEU A 667 -38.30 3.97 -9.25
N VAL A 668 -38.76 4.71 -10.24
CA VAL A 668 -40.01 4.37 -10.99
C VAL A 668 -39.94 2.96 -11.58
N LYS A 669 -38.79 2.56 -12.11
CA LYS A 669 -38.56 1.23 -12.70
C LYS A 669 -38.54 0.10 -11.68
N ARG A 670 -38.45 0.39 -10.38
CA ARG A 670 -38.42 -0.63 -9.32
C ARG A 670 -39.78 -1.27 -9.10
N PRO A 671 -39.83 -2.58 -8.75
CA PRO A 671 -41.09 -3.30 -8.52
C PRO A 671 -41.71 -3.01 -7.15
N GLU A 672 -40.99 -2.43 -6.18
CA GLU A 672 -41.45 -2.20 -4.81
C GLU A 672 -42.63 -1.22 -4.78
N GLU A 673 -43.56 -1.43 -3.84
CA GLU A 673 -44.78 -0.64 -3.69
C GLU A 673 -44.49 0.78 -3.19
N VAL A 674 -43.56 0.92 -2.24
CA VAL A 674 -43.19 2.19 -1.62
C VAL A 674 -41.81 2.62 -2.13
N LYS A 675 -41.76 3.70 -2.86
CA LYS A 675 -40.54 4.26 -3.46
C LYS A 675 -40.25 5.58 -2.80
N ILE A 676 -39.11 5.70 -2.15
CA ILE A 676 -38.75 6.90 -1.38
C ILE A 676 -37.48 7.51 -1.99
N LEU A 677 -37.55 8.79 -2.33
CA LEU A 677 -36.40 9.57 -2.73
C LEU A 677 -36.10 10.58 -1.64
N ILE A 678 -34.89 10.54 -1.12
CA ILE A 678 -34.40 11.44 -0.08
C ILE A 678 -33.34 12.34 -0.72
N LEU A 679 -33.59 13.63 -0.77
CA LEU A 679 -32.60 14.64 -1.16
C LEU A 679 -31.97 15.22 0.10
N VAL A 680 -30.66 15.26 0.18
CA VAL A 680 -29.90 15.95 1.23
C VAL A 680 -29.20 17.15 0.58
N SER A 681 -29.63 18.36 0.91
CA SER A 681 -29.10 19.60 0.35
C SER A 681 -29.08 20.69 1.42
N ASP A 682 -28.24 21.70 1.23
CA ASP A 682 -28.12 22.86 2.11
C ASP A 682 -28.87 24.11 1.59
N GLY A 683 -29.39 24.10 0.36
CA GLY A 683 -29.94 25.34 -0.13
C GLY A 683 -30.62 25.33 -1.49
N GLN A 684 -30.31 26.33 -2.27
CA GLN A 684 -30.92 26.61 -3.56
C GLN A 684 -30.02 26.13 -4.70
N PRO A 685 -30.62 25.69 -5.83
CA PRO A 685 -29.86 25.45 -7.05
C PRO A 685 -29.06 26.68 -7.48
N ALA A 686 -27.81 26.49 -7.84
CA ALA A 686 -26.86 27.56 -8.18
C ALA A 686 -25.91 27.14 -9.32
N ALA A 687 -26.47 26.59 -10.40
CA ALA A 687 -25.69 26.26 -11.59
C ALA A 687 -25.88 27.31 -12.70
N PRO A 688 -24.94 27.42 -13.64
CA PRO A 688 -25.10 28.29 -14.82
C PRO A 688 -26.41 28.00 -15.57
N GLY A 689 -27.25 29.02 -15.72
CA GLY A 689 -28.57 28.88 -16.36
C GLY A 689 -29.63 28.10 -15.58
N TYR A 690 -29.37 27.76 -14.31
CA TYR A 690 -30.30 27.04 -13.42
C TYR A 690 -30.24 27.60 -12.00
N TYR A 691 -30.96 28.67 -11.72
CA TYR A 691 -30.98 29.38 -10.44
C TYR A 691 -32.29 30.15 -10.22
N GLY A 692 -32.55 30.56 -8.99
CA GLY A 692 -33.67 31.38 -8.61
C GLY A 692 -35.06 30.74 -8.82
N SER A 693 -36.10 31.56 -9.10
CA SER A 693 -37.49 31.10 -9.15
C SER A 693 -37.76 30.08 -10.27
N ALA A 694 -37.11 30.17 -11.39
CA ALA A 694 -37.26 29.19 -12.47
C ALA A 694 -36.78 27.78 -12.08
N ALA A 695 -35.65 27.69 -11.39
CA ALA A 695 -35.14 26.43 -10.85
C ALA A 695 -36.06 25.90 -9.74
N GLU A 696 -36.60 26.75 -8.86
CA GLU A 696 -37.56 26.33 -7.84
C GLU A 696 -38.86 25.80 -8.41
N GLU A 697 -39.37 26.41 -9.52
CA GLU A 697 -40.57 25.97 -10.24
C GLU A 697 -40.34 24.60 -10.88
N ASP A 698 -39.17 24.37 -11.47
CA ASP A 698 -38.79 23.06 -12.02
C ASP A 698 -38.78 22.02 -10.93
N LEU A 699 -38.13 22.29 -9.79
CA LEU A 699 -38.06 21.32 -8.64
C LEU A 699 -39.46 21.01 -8.10
N ARG A 700 -40.36 21.99 -8.00
CA ARG A 700 -41.76 21.74 -7.62
C ARG A 700 -42.50 20.91 -8.66
N GLY A 701 -42.24 21.17 -9.94
CA GLY A 701 -42.76 20.37 -11.05
C GLY A 701 -42.31 18.94 -11.01
N ILE A 702 -41.03 18.71 -10.86
CA ILE A 702 -40.42 17.35 -10.70
C ILE A 702 -41.04 16.61 -9.54
N LYS A 703 -41.14 17.24 -8.37
CA LYS A 703 -41.79 16.65 -7.20
C LYS A 703 -43.22 16.20 -7.47
N GLN A 704 -44.02 17.04 -8.14
CA GLN A 704 -45.41 16.72 -8.48
C GLN A 704 -45.51 15.61 -9.51
N GLU A 705 -44.66 15.64 -10.55
CA GLU A 705 -44.61 14.62 -11.59
C GLU A 705 -44.34 13.22 -10.98
N TYR A 706 -43.26 13.10 -10.21
CA TYR A 706 -42.86 11.82 -9.68
C TYR A 706 -43.73 11.35 -8.52
N ARG A 707 -44.34 12.25 -7.76
CA ARG A 707 -45.39 11.90 -6.81
C ARG A 707 -46.59 11.23 -7.51
N ARG A 708 -46.97 11.66 -8.69
CA ARG A 708 -48.00 10.99 -9.52
C ARG A 708 -47.55 9.63 -10.01
N LYS A 709 -46.25 9.46 -10.26
CA LYS A 709 -45.60 8.15 -10.58
C LYS A 709 -45.38 7.24 -9.37
N GLY A 710 -45.80 7.65 -8.16
CA GLY A 710 -45.72 6.85 -6.93
C GLY A 710 -44.41 6.99 -6.15
N VAL A 711 -43.57 7.99 -6.44
CA VAL A 711 -42.34 8.27 -5.69
C VAL A 711 -42.61 9.30 -4.60
N LEU A 712 -42.25 8.97 -3.36
CA LEU A 712 -42.33 9.86 -2.23
C LEU A 712 -41.04 10.67 -2.11
N PHE A 713 -41.16 11.99 -2.07
CA PHE A 713 -40.04 12.89 -1.86
C PHE A 713 -39.90 13.28 -0.39
N ILE A 714 -38.67 13.25 0.11
CA ILE A 714 -38.27 13.80 1.39
C ILE A 714 -37.04 14.68 1.12
N ALA A 715 -37.17 15.97 1.40
CA ALA A 715 -36.06 16.91 1.29
C ALA A 715 -35.49 17.14 2.69
N ALA A 716 -34.28 16.66 2.91
CA ALA A 716 -33.55 16.77 4.15
C ALA A 716 -32.62 17.98 4.11
N ALA A 717 -32.87 18.96 4.99
CA ALA A 717 -32.06 20.18 5.07
C ALA A 717 -31.00 20.10 6.15
N ILE A 718 -29.84 20.66 5.85
CA ILE A 718 -28.69 20.78 6.77
C ILE A 718 -28.39 22.28 6.94
N GLY A 719 -28.20 22.73 8.21
CA GLY A 719 -27.76 24.09 8.48
C GLY A 719 -28.86 25.11 8.60
N GLU A 720 -28.56 26.38 8.25
CA GLU A 720 -29.45 27.54 8.45
C GLU A 720 -30.41 27.79 7.29
N ASP A 721 -30.14 27.24 6.09
CA ASP A 721 -30.93 27.47 4.86
C ASP A 721 -32.22 26.64 4.78
N LYS A 722 -32.70 26.15 5.89
CA LYS A 722 -33.93 25.35 6.02
C LYS A 722 -35.13 25.99 5.39
N GLN A 723 -35.25 27.33 5.48
CA GLN A 723 -36.37 28.07 4.95
C GLN A 723 -36.49 27.95 3.41
N ASN A 724 -35.38 27.86 2.70
CA ASN A 724 -35.37 27.69 1.24
C ASN A 724 -35.87 26.30 0.85
N ILE A 725 -35.38 25.24 1.52
CA ILE A 725 -35.83 23.88 1.29
C ILE A 725 -37.30 23.69 1.67
N GLU A 726 -37.74 24.25 2.79
CA GLU A 726 -39.15 24.23 3.19
C GLU A 726 -40.05 24.94 2.17
N ARG A 727 -39.61 26.10 1.63
CA ARG A 727 -40.35 26.84 0.60
C ARG A 727 -40.50 26.05 -0.71
N ILE A 728 -39.48 25.29 -1.11
CA ILE A 728 -39.49 24.51 -2.35
C ILE A 728 -40.29 23.22 -2.17
N TYR A 729 -40.02 22.48 -1.08
CA TYR A 729 -40.52 21.12 -0.89
C TYR A 729 -41.73 21.02 0.08
N GLY A 730 -42.03 22.09 0.86
CA GLY A 730 -43.20 22.15 1.73
C GLY A 730 -43.35 20.92 2.66
N ASP A 731 -44.48 20.24 2.54
CA ASP A 731 -44.82 19.07 3.40
C ASP A 731 -43.78 17.90 3.35
N SER A 732 -42.91 17.92 2.37
CA SER A 732 -41.87 16.90 2.20
C SER A 732 -40.53 17.29 2.86
N PHE A 733 -40.49 18.42 3.56
CA PHE A 733 -39.32 18.92 4.26
C PHE A 733 -39.04 18.14 5.55
N MET A 734 -37.75 17.85 5.80
CA MET A 734 -37.26 17.24 7.02
C MET A 734 -35.94 17.88 7.46
N ASP A 735 -35.87 18.41 8.66
CA ASP A 735 -34.63 18.90 9.26
C ASP A 735 -33.80 17.77 9.84
N ILE A 736 -32.57 17.61 9.34
CA ILE A 736 -31.61 16.56 9.77
C ILE A 736 -30.37 17.12 10.47
N THR A 737 -30.41 18.35 10.93
CA THR A 737 -29.28 18.98 11.65
C THR A 737 -28.90 18.20 12.90
N ASP A 738 -29.86 17.51 13.55
CA ASP A 738 -29.60 16.59 14.63
C ASP A 738 -29.76 15.13 14.15
N LEU A 739 -28.64 14.45 13.94
CA LEU A 739 -28.58 13.08 13.45
C LEU A 739 -29.32 12.09 14.37
N ASN A 740 -29.38 12.35 15.69
CA ASN A 740 -30.09 11.50 16.63
C ASN A 740 -31.61 11.58 16.44
N GLN A 741 -32.14 12.63 15.86
CA GLN A 741 -33.56 12.77 15.54
C GLN A 741 -33.95 12.20 14.16
N VAL A 742 -32.99 11.91 13.28
CA VAL A 742 -33.25 11.31 11.95
C VAL A 742 -34.13 10.05 12.06
N PRO A 743 -33.87 9.11 12.98
CA PRO A 743 -34.74 7.93 13.14
C PRO A 743 -36.21 8.26 13.39
N VAL A 744 -36.48 9.22 14.26
CA VAL A 744 -37.83 9.61 14.62
C VAL A 744 -38.53 10.34 13.49
N LYS A 745 -37.84 11.34 12.89
CA LYS A 745 -38.38 12.16 11.83
C LYS A 745 -38.64 11.36 10.55
N LEU A 746 -37.69 10.50 10.13
CA LEU A 746 -37.83 9.64 8.97
C LEU A 746 -38.99 8.64 9.15
N THR A 747 -39.05 8.01 10.30
CA THR A 747 -40.12 7.07 10.65
C THR A 747 -41.49 7.77 10.62
N ALA A 748 -41.60 9.00 11.13
CA ALA A 748 -42.81 9.80 11.06
C ALA A 748 -43.21 10.18 9.63
N ALA A 749 -42.25 10.56 8.81
CA ALA A 749 -42.46 10.86 7.39
C ALA A 749 -42.95 9.64 6.61
N VAL A 750 -42.30 8.50 6.74
CA VAL A 750 -42.75 7.24 6.14
C VAL A 750 -44.14 6.85 6.62
N LYS A 751 -44.41 6.97 7.89
CA LYS A 751 -45.72 6.66 8.48
C LYS A 751 -46.85 7.56 7.94
N ARG A 752 -46.58 8.87 7.71
CA ARG A 752 -47.55 9.80 7.14
C ARG A 752 -48.00 9.35 5.75
N HIS A 753 -47.09 8.87 4.96
CA HIS A 753 -47.31 8.44 3.56
C HIS A 753 -47.87 7.01 3.46
N MET A 754 -47.57 6.15 4.43
CA MET A 754 -48.16 4.79 4.49
C MET A 754 -49.62 4.75 5.01
N ARG A 755 -50.19 5.89 5.36
CA ARG A 755 -51.57 6.01 5.89
C ARG A 755 -52.65 6.26 4.80
N VAL A 756 -52.28 6.23 3.53
CA VAL A 756 -53.28 6.36 2.44
C VAL A 756 -53.96 5.04 2.14
#